data_6339095423dd67065f47318e078e943d
#
_entry.id   6339095423dd67065f47318e078e943d
#
_cell.length_a   1.000
_cell.length_b   1.000
_cell.length_c   1.000
_cell.angle_alpha   90.00
_cell.angle_beta   90.00
_cell.angle_gamma   90.00
#
_symmetry.space_group_name_H-M   'P 1'
#
loop_
_entity.id
_entity.type
_entity.pdbx_description
1 polymer ?
#
loop_
_entity_poly.entity_id
_entity_poly.type
_entity_poly.pdbx_seq_one_letter_code
_entity_poly.pdbx_strand_id
1 'polypeptide(L)'
;MDNSLSADSKNQESIYVCPMHPEVRNNKPGVCPICGMALETEQISAEEKPDQEYLDMRWRFIIAVVLTLPVFLMAMGEHLFTLFQPSLLKGWIQAVLTTIVLFYCGLPFFIRGIQSFKNLRLNMFSLIATGTFVAWGYSMVALLAPHWFPEQYKDAHGMVTLYFEAAAVIITLVLMGQVLELRARNKTGDAIRSLMRLSPSNAHLIENGEEKEVRTSEIKVDDILRVKPGESIPVDGEVIEGTSHIDESMITGEYMPVKKQPGDQVIGGTLNQSGSFKMKAVQVGEKTMLSKIVHQVAQAQRSQAPIQRIADAVAAWFVPVVIFIAILAFVIWFFYGPSPSFSYALIAMVSVLIIACPCALGLATPMSIMVGIGRGARKGVLIKNAAALEAFTKVDTLVLDKTGTLTKGQPEVTEIITNDTVDKEHALSIAASLEAGSEHPLAKALLEAAKSCDLGLWETAEFEAVSGKGVRGKIEDKFYQLGSAKWMKNEGIDIQALSSEAPSGSELYLAEEGKALALFLVEDAIKENAKSIIEQFHTAGVNIVMLSGDNKANAERIARTLGIDKVIAEVLPDEKSDKIEELQKTGVKVAMVGDGVNDAIALTKADVGIAMGSGSDVAIESAEITLLHGDLDKLMEAYSLSRKTVRNIHQNLFFAFIYNGLGIPLAAGILYPFGGYLLNPMIAALAMSLSSVSVIGNALRLRWQK
;
A
#
# COMPACT_ATOMS: atom_id res chain seq x y z
N MET A 1 33.61 -40.04 8.34
CA MET A 1 33.22 -40.16 6.94
C MET A 1 31.70 -40.20 6.93
N ASP A 2 30.87 -39.20 6.61
CA ASP A 2 31.09 -37.97 5.89
C ASP A 2 30.22 -36.84 6.48
N ASN A 3 30.85 -35.72 6.69
CA ASN A 3 30.25 -34.45 7.13
C ASN A 3 30.08 -33.57 5.87
N SER A 4 29.03 -33.75 5.05
CA SER A 4 28.84 -33.01 3.81
C SER A 4 27.37 -32.73 3.42
N LEU A 5 26.48 -32.48 4.40
CA LEU A 5 25.09 -32.10 4.07
C LEU A 5 24.58 -30.98 4.99
N SER A 6 25.34 -29.87 5.17
CA SER A 6 24.86 -28.70 5.92
C SER A 6 25.45 -27.36 5.43
N ALA A 7 25.69 -27.21 4.11
CA ALA A 7 26.33 -26.02 3.56
C ALA A 7 25.55 -25.28 2.47
N ASP A 8 24.30 -25.64 2.13
CA ASP A 8 23.60 -25.03 0.97
C ASP A 8 22.51 -23.98 1.29
N SER A 9 22.35 -23.57 2.54
CA SER A 9 21.35 -22.54 2.89
C SER A 9 21.93 -21.13 3.17
N LYS A 10 23.20 -20.87 2.82
CA LYS A 10 23.91 -19.61 3.19
C LYS A 10 24.31 -18.69 2.03
N ASN A 11 23.90 -18.91 0.79
CA ASN A 11 24.29 -18.06 -0.35
C ASN A 11 23.10 -17.64 -1.24
N GLN A 12 21.99 -17.19 -0.67
CA GLN A 12 21.12 -16.30 -1.42
C GLN A 12 21.78 -14.91 -1.40
N GLU A 13 22.34 -14.48 -2.54
CA GLU A 13 22.90 -13.15 -2.73
C GLU A 13 21.80 -12.12 -2.44
N SER A 14 21.97 -11.36 -1.35
CA SER A 14 21.01 -10.32 -0.98
C SER A 14 21.01 -9.23 -2.07
N ILE A 15 19.89 -9.04 -2.75
CA ILE A 15 19.70 -7.97 -3.72
C ILE A 15 19.35 -6.69 -2.94
N TYR A 16 20.02 -5.60 -3.31
CA TYR A 16 19.81 -4.26 -2.75
C TYR A 16 19.15 -3.37 -3.79
N VAL A 17 18.05 -2.73 -3.41
CA VAL A 17 17.21 -1.91 -4.31
C VAL A 17 17.07 -0.50 -3.73
N CYS A 18 17.00 0.52 -4.60
CA CYS A 18 16.70 1.87 -4.17
C CYS A 18 15.19 2.00 -3.89
N PRO A 19 14.77 2.50 -2.70
CA PRO A 19 13.35 2.72 -2.40
C PRO A 19 12.67 3.73 -3.33
N MET A 20 13.46 4.67 -3.89
CA MET A 20 12.99 5.71 -4.81
C MET A 20 13.08 5.31 -6.29
N HIS A 21 14.01 4.40 -6.63
CA HIS A 21 14.31 3.97 -8.00
C HIS A 21 14.40 2.45 -8.03
N PRO A 22 13.26 1.74 -8.10
CA PRO A 22 13.21 0.26 -8.06
C PRO A 22 13.99 -0.41 -9.19
N GLU A 23 14.25 0.32 -10.28
CA GLU A 23 15.09 -0.12 -11.40
C GLU A 23 16.58 -0.22 -11.03
N VAL A 24 16.99 0.45 -9.96
CA VAL A 24 18.39 0.39 -9.46
C VAL A 24 18.52 -0.79 -8.51
N ARG A 25 19.06 -1.91 -9.03
CA ARG A 25 19.34 -3.15 -8.28
C ARG A 25 20.82 -3.41 -8.24
N ASN A 26 21.35 -3.85 -7.10
CA ASN A 26 22.75 -4.19 -6.91
C ASN A 26 22.88 -5.38 -5.96
N ASN A 27 23.90 -6.22 -6.14
CA ASN A 27 24.19 -7.37 -5.27
C ASN A 27 25.03 -6.97 -4.03
N LYS A 28 25.34 -5.68 -3.85
CA LYS A 28 26.11 -5.17 -2.71
C LYS A 28 25.44 -3.94 -2.12
N PRO A 29 25.54 -3.73 -0.79
CA PRO A 29 25.09 -2.48 -0.20
C PRO A 29 25.84 -1.29 -0.83
N GLY A 30 25.13 -0.19 -1.06
CA GLY A 30 25.68 0.97 -1.72
C GLY A 30 24.70 2.13 -1.77
N VAL A 31 24.96 3.10 -2.63
CA VAL A 31 24.11 4.27 -2.82
C VAL A 31 23.53 4.28 -4.24
N CYS A 32 22.32 4.76 -4.38
CA CYS A 32 21.66 4.91 -5.67
C CYS A 32 22.37 5.95 -6.52
N PRO A 33 22.78 5.62 -7.78
CA PRO A 33 23.46 6.56 -8.66
C PRO A 33 22.57 7.73 -9.11
N ILE A 34 21.23 7.60 -8.95
CA ILE A 34 20.27 8.61 -9.39
C ILE A 34 20.02 9.64 -8.29
N CYS A 35 19.61 9.20 -7.08
CA CYS A 35 19.24 10.10 -6.00
C CYS A 35 20.25 10.17 -4.84
N GLY A 36 21.26 9.28 -4.81
CA GLY A 36 22.24 9.23 -3.74
C GLY A 36 21.77 8.60 -2.43
N MET A 37 20.56 8.04 -2.37
CA MET A 37 20.07 7.31 -1.19
C MET A 37 20.72 5.94 -1.08
N ALA A 38 20.84 5.41 0.16
CA ALA A 38 21.28 4.05 0.38
C ALA A 38 20.32 3.03 -0.23
N LEU A 39 20.87 1.94 -0.75
CA LEU A 39 20.11 0.80 -1.25
C LEU A 39 19.71 -0.07 -0.06
N GLU A 40 18.44 -0.50 -0.03
CA GLU A 40 17.86 -1.39 0.98
C GLU A 40 17.79 -2.83 0.47
N THR A 41 17.85 -3.81 1.36
CA THR A 41 17.70 -5.23 1.00
C THR A 41 16.30 -5.49 0.45
N GLU A 42 16.21 -6.24 -0.67
CA GLU A 42 14.92 -6.62 -1.26
C GLU A 42 14.17 -7.63 -0.36
N GLN A 43 14.90 -8.46 0.35
CA GLN A 43 14.32 -9.42 1.30
C GLN A 43 13.90 -8.72 2.60
N ILE A 44 12.66 -8.98 3.01
CA ILE A 44 12.11 -8.48 4.27
C ILE A 44 12.35 -9.55 5.32
N SER A 45 13.06 -9.19 6.40
CA SER A 45 13.25 -10.08 7.56
C SER A 45 12.30 -9.66 8.69
N ALA A 46 11.72 -10.65 9.37
CA ALA A 46 10.94 -10.42 10.60
C ALA A 46 11.82 -9.93 11.76
N GLU A 47 13.14 -10.22 11.72
CA GLU A 47 14.08 -9.76 12.73
C GLU A 47 14.41 -8.28 12.56
N GLU A 48 14.36 -7.53 13.65
CA GLU A 48 14.87 -6.16 13.74
C GLU A 48 16.40 -6.16 13.65
N LYS A 49 16.97 -6.26 12.46
CA LYS A 49 18.36 -5.82 12.30
C LYS A 49 18.35 -4.29 12.33
N PRO A 50 19.03 -3.65 13.29
CA PRO A 50 19.10 -2.20 13.34
C PRO A 50 19.67 -1.70 12.02
N ASP A 51 18.97 -0.75 11.40
CA ASP A 51 19.42 -0.09 10.19
C ASP A 51 20.79 0.54 10.43
N GLN A 52 21.82 -0.03 9.83
CA GLN A 52 23.21 0.41 10.01
C GLN A 52 23.41 1.86 9.57
N GLU A 53 22.67 2.30 8.54
CA GLU A 53 22.72 3.69 8.10
C GLU A 53 22.15 4.62 9.17
N TYR A 54 21.01 4.26 9.78
CA TYR A 54 20.44 5.04 10.88
C TYR A 54 21.38 5.14 12.07
N LEU A 55 22.05 4.05 12.45
CA LEU A 55 23.00 4.06 13.55
C LEU A 55 24.24 4.93 13.23
N ASP A 56 24.81 4.81 12.02
CA ASP A 56 25.94 5.61 11.59
C ASP A 56 25.59 7.11 11.56
N MET A 57 24.47 7.47 10.94
CA MET A 57 24.00 8.87 10.88
C MET A 57 23.69 9.43 12.27
N ARG A 58 23.11 8.64 13.17
CA ARG A 58 22.85 9.03 14.54
C ARG A 58 24.13 9.32 15.32
N TRP A 59 25.15 8.48 15.20
CA TRP A 59 26.45 8.70 15.85
C TRP A 59 27.14 9.94 15.31
N ARG A 60 27.18 10.13 13.98
CA ARG A 60 27.70 11.32 13.34
C ARG A 60 26.98 12.59 13.81
N PHE A 61 25.66 12.52 13.94
CA PHE A 61 24.85 13.63 14.46
C PHE A 61 25.22 13.99 15.89
N ILE A 62 25.35 13.00 16.80
CA ILE A 62 25.73 13.25 18.20
C ILE A 62 27.11 13.91 18.27
N ILE A 63 28.10 13.40 17.52
CA ILE A 63 29.43 13.96 17.46
C ILE A 63 29.39 15.39 16.89
N ALA A 64 28.63 15.61 15.82
CA ALA A 64 28.47 16.92 15.21
C ALA A 64 27.87 17.93 16.20
N VAL A 65 26.83 17.56 16.96
CA VAL A 65 26.26 18.43 18.00
C VAL A 65 27.28 18.80 19.05
N VAL A 66 28.03 17.81 19.57
CA VAL A 66 29.04 18.03 20.63
C VAL A 66 30.15 18.98 20.14
N LEU A 67 30.57 18.85 18.88
CA LEU A 67 31.64 19.70 18.33
C LEU A 67 31.12 21.07 17.84
N THR A 68 29.90 21.15 17.33
CA THR A 68 29.30 22.38 16.81
C THR A 68 28.87 23.31 17.92
N LEU A 69 28.40 22.78 19.06
CA LEU A 69 27.92 23.60 20.19
C LEU A 69 28.99 24.58 20.71
N PRO A 70 30.25 24.17 20.97
CA PRO A 70 31.30 25.12 21.34
C PRO A 70 31.60 26.17 20.24
N VAL A 71 31.62 25.76 18.96
CA VAL A 71 31.83 26.69 17.83
C VAL A 71 30.74 27.75 17.79
N PHE A 72 29.50 27.33 17.91
CA PHE A 72 28.31 28.20 17.94
C PHE A 72 28.34 29.17 19.15
N LEU A 73 28.61 28.65 20.34
CA LEU A 73 28.69 29.48 21.55
C LEU A 73 29.83 30.52 21.48
N MET A 74 30.98 30.15 20.90
CA MET A 74 32.07 31.08 20.66
C MET A 74 31.70 32.17 19.66
N ALA A 75 30.98 31.85 18.59
CA ALA A 75 30.56 32.83 17.59
C ALA A 75 29.42 33.75 18.15
N MET A 76 28.40 33.18 18.80
CA MET A 76 27.28 33.98 19.36
C MET A 76 27.69 34.76 20.61
N GLY A 77 28.59 34.24 21.41
CA GLY A 77 29.10 34.92 22.62
C GLY A 77 29.80 36.22 22.33
N GLU A 78 30.41 36.37 21.15
CA GLU A 78 30.99 37.61 20.66
C GLU A 78 29.95 38.69 20.36
N HIS A 79 28.78 38.28 19.84
CA HIS A 79 27.69 39.20 19.52
C HIS A 79 26.76 39.54 20.69
N LEU A 80 26.55 38.60 21.66
CA LEU A 80 25.56 38.73 22.72
C LEU A 80 26.13 39.20 24.08
N PHE A 81 27.39 38.83 24.40
CA PHE A 81 27.88 38.94 25.78
C PHE A 81 29.22 39.65 25.91
N THR A 82 29.87 40.08 24.84
CA THR A 82 31.26 40.64 24.87
C THR A 82 32.30 39.81 25.63
N LEU A 83 31.93 38.56 25.97
CA LEU A 83 32.68 37.65 26.84
C LEU A 83 33.92 37.03 26.18
N PHE A 84 33.94 36.96 24.85
CA PHE A 84 35.01 36.35 24.11
C PHE A 84 35.55 37.36 23.08
N GLN A 85 36.64 38.04 23.38
CA GLN A 85 37.32 38.90 22.40
C GLN A 85 37.81 38.09 21.21
N PRO A 86 37.80 38.67 19.99
CA PRO A 86 38.40 38.05 18.82
C PRO A 86 39.88 37.70 19.10
N SER A 87 40.24 36.44 18.87
CA SER A 87 41.64 36.00 19.02
C SER A 87 41.98 34.95 17.99
N LEU A 88 43.22 34.93 17.51
CA LEU A 88 43.71 33.91 16.58
C LEU A 88 43.51 32.48 17.10
N LEU A 89 43.69 32.28 18.41
CA LEU A 89 43.44 30.97 19.05
C LEU A 89 41.99 30.50 18.90
N LYS A 90 41.04 31.39 19.08
CA LYS A 90 39.62 31.10 18.85
C LYS A 90 39.33 30.70 17.42
N GLY A 91 39.88 31.44 16.42
CA GLY A 91 39.75 31.09 15.01
C GLY A 91 40.29 29.69 14.71
N TRP A 92 41.42 29.32 15.27
CA TRP A 92 42.00 27.99 15.10
C TRP A 92 41.16 26.88 15.77
N ILE A 93 40.65 27.12 16.96
CA ILE A 93 39.72 26.16 17.62
C ILE A 93 38.49 25.93 16.77
N GLN A 94 37.87 27.01 16.27
CA GLN A 94 36.72 26.91 15.38
C GLN A 94 37.07 26.15 14.07
N ALA A 95 38.25 26.44 13.48
CA ALA A 95 38.72 25.76 12.27
C ALA A 95 38.87 24.25 12.47
N VAL A 96 39.55 23.83 13.57
CA VAL A 96 39.74 22.39 13.87
C VAL A 96 38.43 21.67 14.10
N LEU A 97 37.57 22.21 14.97
CA LEU A 97 36.30 21.59 15.29
C LEU A 97 35.37 21.49 14.06
N THR A 98 35.27 22.57 13.28
CA THR A 98 34.47 22.57 12.05
C THR A 98 35.04 21.64 10.99
N THR A 99 36.35 21.53 10.85
CA THR A 99 37.00 20.59 9.91
C THR A 99 36.61 19.15 10.24
N ILE A 100 36.58 18.78 11.54
CA ILE A 100 36.12 17.45 11.97
C ILE A 100 34.63 17.28 11.65
N VAL A 101 33.79 18.28 11.93
CA VAL A 101 32.36 18.22 11.59
C VAL A 101 32.14 18.05 10.11
N LEU A 102 32.85 18.78 9.24
CA LEU A 102 32.69 18.67 7.80
C LEU A 102 33.18 17.31 7.26
N PHE A 103 34.44 16.97 7.51
CA PHE A 103 35.11 15.87 6.82
C PHE A 103 34.95 14.51 7.51
N TYR A 104 34.55 14.47 8.76
CA TYR A 104 34.17 13.23 9.44
C TYR A 104 32.65 13.07 9.53
N CYS A 105 31.93 14.01 10.16
CA CYS A 105 30.49 13.88 10.32
C CYS A 105 29.75 14.07 9.00
N GLY A 106 30.16 15.04 8.18
CA GLY A 106 29.58 15.36 6.88
C GLY A 106 30.08 14.52 5.70
N LEU A 107 31.05 13.62 5.92
CA LEU A 107 31.67 12.81 4.85
C LEU A 107 30.68 12.14 3.89
N PRO A 108 29.57 11.51 4.37
CA PRO A 108 28.60 10.90 3.48
C PRO A 108 27.98 11.90 2.49
N PHE A 109 27.77 13.15 2.90
CA PHE A 109 27.21 14.19 2.03
C PHE A 109 28.20 14.63 0.94
N PHE A 110 29.47 14.74 1.29
CA PHE A 110 30.50 15.05 0.32
C PHE A 110 30.70 13.94 -0.71
N ILE A 111 30.72 12.67 -0.28
CA ILE A 111 30.82 11.52 -1.19
C ILE A 111 29.66 11.52 -2.18
N ARG A 112 28.41 11.63 -1.67
CA ARG A 112 27.19 11.67 -2.49
C ARG A 112 27.14 12.91 -3.40
N GLY A 113 27.60 14.07 -2.91
CA GLY A 113 27.71 15.30 -3.70
C GLY A 113 28.69 15.14 -4.86
N ILE A 114 29.90 14.64 -4.62
CA ILE A 114 30.91 14.41 -5.67
C ILE A 114 30.39 13.39 -6.71
N GLN A 115 29.75 12.32 -6.29
CA GLN A 115 29.13 11.36 -7.20
C GLN A 115 28.06 12.00 -8.08
N SER A 116 27.24 12.88 -7.50
CA SER A 116 26.23 13.64 -8.21
C SER A 116 26.81 14.54 -9.30
N PHE A 117 27.93 15.23 -9.01
CA PHE A 117 28.66 16.01 -10.03
C PHE A 117 29.24 15.12 -11.12
N LYS A 118 29.88 14.00 -10.75
CA LYS A 118 30.47 13.06 -11.74
C LYS A 118 29.42 12.48 -12.69
N ASN A 119 28.21 12.19 -12.19
CA ASN A 119 27.11 11.62 -12.96
C ASN A 119 26.29 12.70 -13.70
N LEU A 120 26.61 13.98 -13.57
CA LEU A 120 25.87 15.13 -14.10
C LEU A 120 24.38 15.14 -13.68
N ARG A 121 24.07 14.53 -12.53
CA ARG A 121 22.73 14.50 -11.91
C ARG A 121 22.80 15.22 -10.57
N LEU A 122 22.73 16.55 -10.64
CA LEU A 122 22.80 17.40 -9.46
C LEU A 122 21.60 17.14 -8.53
N ASN A 123 21.89 16.99 -7.25
CA ASN A 123 20.90 16.72 -6.20
C ASN A 123 21.15 17.56 -4.94
N MET A 124 20.40 17.31 -3.88
CA MET A 124 20.54 18.05 -2.61
C MET A 124 21.95 17.99 -2.03
N PHE A 125 22.64 16.85 -2.19
CA PHE A 125 24.00 16.69 -1.64
C PHE A 125 25.03 17.57 -2.36
N SER A 126 24.81 17.85 -3.66
CA SER A 126 25.63 18.80 -4.42
C SER A 126 25.55 20.21 -3.83
N LEU A 127 24.33 20.66 -3.47
CA LEU A 127 24.11 22.00 -2.91
C LEU A 127 24.74 22.13 -1.52
N ILE A 128 24.51 21.14 -0.64
CA ILE A 128 25.07 21.12 0.72
C ILE A 128 26.59 21.08 0.69
N ALA A 129 27.16 20.15 -0.08
CA ALA A 129 28.60 20.01 -0.19
C ALA A 129 29.26 21.30 -0.72
N THR A 130 28.70 21.91 -1.76
CA THR A 130 29.23 23.17 -2.33
C THR A 130 29.11 24.31 -1.34
N GLY A 131 27.95 24.53 -0.74
CA GLY A 131 27.70 25.64 0.18
C GLY A 131 28.60 25.58 1.43
N THR A 132 28.67 24.37 2.06
CA THR A 132 29.51 24.20 3.27
C THR A 132 30.98 24.22 2.99
N PHE A 133 31.42 23.66 1.84
CA PHE A 133 32.82 23.71 1.43
C PHE A 133 33.30 25.15 1.12
N VAL A 134 32.46 25.95 0.46
CA VAL A 134 32.74 27.36 0.16
C VAL A 134 32.88 28.18 1.44
N ALA A 135 31.93 28.00 2.40
CA ALA A 135 31.96 28.71 3.68
C ALA A 135 33.22 28.34 4.51
N TRP A 136 33.55 27.05 4.57
CA TRP A 136 34.76 26.56 5.24
C TRP A 136 36.03 27.02 4.54
N GLY A 137 36.12 26.89 3.21
CA GLY A 137 37.28 27.27 2.41
C GLY A 137 37.60 28.77 2.51
N TYR A 138 36.55 29.61 2.41
CA TYR A 138 36.69 31.04 2.66
C TYR A 138 37.29 31.32 4.05
N SER A 139 36.71 30.70 5.10
CA SER A 139 37.16 30.91 6.48
C SER A 139 38.58 30.42 6.72
N MET A 140 38.99 29.32 6.07
CA MET A 140 40.37 28.83 6.12
C MET A 140 41.35 29.81 5.44
N VAL A 141 41.01 30.35 4.28
CA VAL A 141 41.85 31.35 3.60
C VAL A 141 41.91 32.64 4.42
N ALA A 142 40.80 33.08 4.99
CA ALA A 142 40.71 34.26 5.86
C ALA A 142 41.59 34.11 7.13
N LEU A 143 41.68 32.89 7.68
CA LEU A 143 42.47 32.58 8.87
C LEU A 143 43.99 32.45 8.53
N LEU A 144 44.33 31.79 7.40
CA LEU A 144 45.70 31.49 7.00
C LEU A 144 46.40 32.68 6.34
N ALA A 145 45.66 33.45 5.56
CA ALA A 145 46.20 34.55 4.76
C ALA A 145 45.39 35.86 4.90
N PRO A 146 45.20 36.40 6.11
CA PRO A 146 44.41 37.61 6.33
C PRO A 146 44.95 38.83 5.56
N HIS A 147 46.21 38.82 5.20
CA HIS A 147 46.84 39.88 4.41
C HIS A 147 46.38 39.94 2.94
N TRP A 148 45.73 38.87 2.41
CA TRP A 148 45.14 38.88 1.07
C TRP A 148 43.84 39.70 1.03
N PHE A 149 43.27 39.97 2.18
CA PHE A 149 41.98 40.70 2.27
C PHE A 149 42.26 42.20 2.48
N PRO A 150 41.58 43.09 1.73
CA PRO A 150 41.61 44.53 1.94
C PRO A 150 41.22 44.92 3.38
N GLU A 151 41.65 46.04 3.87
CA GLU A 151 41.41 46.55 5.24
C GLU A 151 39.94 46.66 5.57
N GLN A 152 39.07 46.93 4.59
CA GLN A 152 37.63 47.05 4.76
C GLN A 152 36.93 45.73 5.18
N TYR A 153 37.62 44.57 5.07
CA TYR A 153 37.12 43.25 5.48
C TYR A 153 37.67 42.83 6.85
N LYS A 154 38.50 43.65 7.47
CA LYS A 154 39.11 43.38 8.76
C LYS A 154 38.38 44.16 9.86
N ASP A 155 38.29 43.55 11.02
CA ASP A 155 37.80 44.18 12.25
C ASP A 155 38.88 45.11 12.85
N ALA A 156 38.52 45.74 13.99
CA ALA A 156 39.44 46.62 14.75
C ALA A 156 40.75 45.90 15.20
N HIS A 157 40.78 44.57 15.19
CA HIS A 157 41.92 43.74 15.55
C HIS A 157 42.66 43.16 14.34
N GLY A 158 42.30 43.58 13.12
CA GLY A 158 42.93 43.12 11.88
C GLY A 158 42.52 41.74 11.41
N MET A 159 41.42 41.16 11.99
CA MET A 159 40.92 39.84 11.64
C MET A 159 39.77 39.94 10.66
N VAL A 160 39.69 38.98 9.74
CA VAL A 160 38.62 38.85 8.77
C VAL A 160 37.48 38.02 9.39
N THR A 161 36.24 38.38 9.10
CA THR A 161 35.05 37.63 9.58
C THR A 161 35.08 36.16 9.09
N LEU A 162 34.96 35.24 10.01
CA LEU A 162 34.95 33.79 9.74
C LEU A 162 33.49 33.27 9.72
N TYR A 163 33.25 32.19 8.98
CA TYR A 163 31.96 31.51 8.82
C TYR A 163 32.05 30.02 9.16
N PHE A 164 32.95 29.63 10.07
CA PHE A 164 33.12 28.24 10.50
C PHE A 164 31.85 27.74 11.20
N GLU A 165 31.23 28.60 12.02
CA GLU A 165 29.99 28.27 12.73
C GLU A 165 28.83 27.97 11.74
N ALA A 166 28.75 28.74 10.66
CA ALA A 166 27.73 28.49 9.64
C ALA A 166 27.91 27.11 9.01
N ALA A 167 29.11 26.77 8.58
CA ALA A 167 29.43 25.48 7.97
C ALA A 167 29.14 24.30 8.93
N ALA A 168 29.54 24.41 10.20
CA ALA A 168 29.31 23.38 11.21
C ALA A 168 27.83 23.21 11.54
N VAL A 169 27.09 24.31 11.77
CA VAL A 169 25.65 24.27 12.06
C VAL A 169 24.85 23.69 10.91
N ILE A 170 25.18 24.03 9.65
CA ILE A 170 24.52 23.50 8.47
C ILE A 170 24.64 21.97 8.43
N ILE A 171 25.86 21.42 8.56
CA ILE A 171 26.08 19.97 8.55
C ILE A 171 25.33 19.31 9.69
N THR A 172 25.33 19.90 10.88
CA THR A 172 24.62 19.36 12.05
C THR A 172 23.12 19.33 11.85
N LEU A 173 22.52 20.40 11.30
CA LEU A 173 21.08 20.46 11.00
C LEU A 173 20.67 19.50 9.87
N VAL A 174 21.53 19.34 8.85
CA VAL A 174 21.30 18.35 7.79
C VAL A 174 21.36 16.93 8.34
N LEU A 175 22.34 16.62 9.20
CA LEU A 175 22.39 15.32 9.89
C LEU A 175 21.17 15.08 10.75
N MET A 176 20.68 16.09 11.47
CA MET A 176 19.41 16.01 12.22
C MET A 176 18.26 15.64 11.28
N GLY A 177 18.14 16.33 10.16
CA GLY A 177 17.13 16.04 9.14
C GLY A 177 17.20 14.60 8.66
N GLN A 178 18.39 14.09 8.33
CA GLN A 178 18.60 12.71 7.89
C GLN A 178 18.26 11.67 8.97
N VAL A 179 18.64 11.91 10.21
CA VAL A 179 18.30 11.02 11.35
C VAL A 179 16.78 10.95 11.55
N LEU A 180 16.08 12.08 11.47
CA LEU A 180 14.62 12.13 11.58
C LEU A 180 13.94 11.41 10.40
N GLU A 181 14.48 11.58 9.19
CA GLU A 181 14.03 10.89 7.99
C GLU A 181 14.14 9.38 8.12
N LEU A 182 15.34 8.86 8.43
CA LEU A 182 15.59 7.42 8.59
C LEU A 182 14.74 6.82 9.71
N ARG A 183 14.59 7.54 10.84
CA ARG A 183 13.70 7.12 11.93
C ARG A 183 12.24 7.03 11.49
N ALA A 184 11.76 7.99 10.72
CA ALA A 184 10.38 8.00 10.22
C ALA A 184 10.15 6.85 9.22
N ARG A 185 11.11 6.62 8.33
CA ARG A 185 11.08 5.51 7.36
C ARG A 185 11.04 4.15 8.07
N ASN A 186 11.89 3.93 9.06
CA ASN A 186 11.89 2.69 9.84
C ASN A 186 10.55 2.43 10.54
N LYS A 187 9.92 3.49 11.09
CA LYS A 187 8.58 3.36 11.71
C LYS A 187 7.46 3.03 10.70
N THR A 188 7.58 3.40 9.45
CA THR A 188 6.57 3.06 8.44
C THR A 188 6.68 1.62 7.97
N GLY A 189 7.86 1.00 8.03
CA GLY A 189 8.07 -0.44 7.81
C GLY A 189 7.46 -1.36 8.89
N ASP A 190 7.08 -0.81 10.05
CA ASP A 190 6.48 -1.60 11.14
C ASP A 190 5.16 -2.28 10.77
N ALA A 191 4.42 -1.76 9.78
CA ALA A 191 3.17 -2.34 9.33
C ALA A 191 3.39 -3.74 8.70
N ILE A 192 4.43 -3.90 7.87
CA ILE A 192 4.78 -5.20 7.28
C ILE A 192 5.31 -6.14 8.35
N ARG A 193 6.21 -5.64 9.22
CA ARG A 193 6.73 -6.45 10.33
C ARG A 193 5.64 -6.93 11.28
N SER A 194 4.61 -6.11 11.53
CA SER A 194 3.47 -6.55 12.35
C SER A 194 2.69 -7.68 11.71
N LEU A 195 2.52 -7.68 10.38
CA LEU A 195 1.91 -8.81 9.66
C LEU A 195 2.78 -10.07 9.74
N MET A 196 4.10 -9.95 9.54
CA MET A 196 5.01 -11.10 9.64
C MET A 196 5.05 -11.74 11.05
N ARG A 197 4.86 -10.93 12.10
CA ARG A 197 4.81 -11.42 13.49
C ARG A 197 3.52 -12.18 13.84
N LEU A 198 2.52 -12.21 12.97
CA LEU A 198 1.29 -12.98 13.19
C LEU A 198 1.56 -14.50 13.07
N SER A 199 2.49 -14.90 12.21
CA SER A 199 2.89 -16.32 12.09
C SER A 199 3.71 -16.73 13.32
N PRO A 200 3.33 -17.81 14.04
CA PRO A 200 4.08 -18.30 15.18
C PRO A 200 5.40 -18.94 14.73
N SER A 201 6.40 -18.91 15.60
CA SER A 201 7.71 -19.50 15.32
C SER A 201 7.67 -21.02 15.37
N ASN A 202 6.80 -21.59 16.22
CA ASN A 202 6.66 -23.02 16.49
C ASN A 202 5.23 -23.48 16.26
N ALA A 203 5.04 -24.76 16.00
CA ALA A 203 3.75 -25.42 15.81
C ALA A 203 3.76 -26.83 16.42
N HIS A 204 2.58 -27.36 16.73
CA HIS A 204 2.39 -28.70 17.28
C HIS A 204 2.07 -29.70 16.17
N LEU A 205 3.07 -30.43 15.72
CA LEU A 205 2.94 -31.52 14.72
C LEU A 205 2.46 -32.82 15.40
N ILE A 206 1.50 -33.48 14.78
CA ILE A 206 1.04 -34.80 15.19
C ILE A 206 1.65 -35.84 14.26
N GLU A 207 2.60 -36.62 14.79
CA GLU A 207 3.26 -37.69 14.05
C GLU A 207 3.08 -39.03 14.82
N ASN A 208 2.53 -40.03 14.15
CA ASN A 208 2.22 -41.35 14.75
C ASN A 208 1.36 -41.32 16.03
N GLY A 209 0.51 -40.27 16.19
CA GLY A 209 -0.37 -40.08 17.35
C GLY A 209 0.29 -39.36 18.52
N GLU A 210 1.56 -38.99 18.43
CA GLU A 210 2.28 -38.18 19.42
C GLU A 210 2.37 -36.71 18.96
N GLU A 211 2.25 -35.77 19.90
CA GLU A 211 2.38 -34.36 19.66
C GLU A 211 3.84 -33.92 19.86
N LYS A 212 4.42 -33.28 18.85
CA LYS A 212 5.80 -32.79 18.86
C LYS A 212 5.83 -31.33 18.47
N GLU A 213 6.52 -30.50 19.23
CA GLU A 213 6.77 -29.11 18.88
C GLU A 213 7.87 -29.02 17.82
N VAL A 214 7.55 -28.39 16.68
CA VAL A 214 8.46 -28.18 15.55
C VAL A 214 8.47 -26.71 15.14
N ARG A 215 9.51 -26.28 14.43
CA ARG A 215 9.52 -24.92 13.86
C ARG A 215 8.52 -24.82 12.71
N THR A 216 7.80 -23.70 12.61
CA THR A 216 6.85 -23.46 11.51
C THR A 216 7.52 -23.62 10.13
N SER A 217 8.82 -23.30 10.02
CA SER A 217 9.58 -23.47 8.77
C SER A 217 9.86 -24.92 8.38
N GLU A 218 9.64 -25.90 9.26
CA GLU A 218 9.88 -27.33 9.03
C GLU A 218 8.59 -28.07 8.60
N ILE A 219 7.42 -27.41 8.71
CA ILE A 219 6.12 -27.96 8.33
C ILE A 219 6.06 -28.19 6.83
N LYS A 220 5.51 -29.34 6.45
CA LYS A 220 5.28 -29.74 5.05
C LYS A 220 3.79 -29.78 4.73
N VAL A 221 3.47 -29.74 3.44
CA VAL A 221 2.11 -30.01 2.97
C VAL A 221 1.68 -31.40 3.41
N ASP A 222 0.43 -31.54 3.80
CA ASP A 222 -0.22 -32.74 4.34
C ASP A 222 0.14 -33.09 5.81
N ASP A 223 1.00 -32.32 6.48
CA ASP A 223 1.25 -32.48 7.92
C ASP A 223 -0.02 -32.18 8.73
N ILE A 224 -0.24 -32.98 9.78
CA ILE A 224 -1.36 -32.79 10.71
C ILE A 224 -0.87 -31.98 11.91
N LEU A 225 -1.51 -30.85 12.14
CA LEU A 225 -1.15 -29.91 13.20
C LEU A 225 -2.28 -29.78 14.21
N ARG A 226 -1.94 -29.61 15.49
CA ARG A 226 -2.89 -29.22 16.53
C ARG A 226 -2.76 -27.75 16.85
N VAL A 227 -3.88 -27.03 16.92
CA VAL A 227 -3.94 -25.63 17.33
C VAL A 227 -4.79 -25.53 18.61
N LYS A 228 -4.17 -24.99 19.68
CA LYS A 228 -4.80 -24.84 20.99
C LYS A 228 -5.43 -23.44 21.13
N PRO A 229 -6.37 -23.26 22.09
CA PRO A 229 -6.93 -21.95 22.38
C PRO A 229 -5.83 -20.92 22.73
N GLY A 230 -5.90 -19.74 22.15
CA GLY A 230 -4.92 -18.67 22.34
C GLY A 230 -3.68 -18.76 21.44
N GLU A 231 -3.54 -19.80 20.62
CA GLU A 231 -2.44 -19.95 19.67
C GLU A 231 -2.78 -19.35 18.30
N SER A 232 -1.77 -18.82 17.61
CA SER A 232 -1.89 -18.45 16.20
C SER A 232 -1.75 -19.69 15.33
N ILE A 233 -2.53 -19.73 14.23
CA ILE A 233 -2.50 -20.79 13.23
C ILE A 233 -1.16 -20.71 12.49
N PRO A 234 -0.37 -21.80 12.40
CA PRO A 234 1.00 -21.73 11.90
C PRO A 234 1.09 -21.57 10.37
N VAL A 235 0.23 -22.24 9.62
CA VAL A 235 0.22 -22.27 8.14
C VAL A 235 -1.23 -22.37 7.65
N ASP A 236 -1.47 -22.16 6.35
CA ASP A 236 -2.81 -22.33 5.79
C ASP A 236 -3.17 -23.82 5.71
N GLY A 237 -4.41 -24.15 6.04
CA GLY A 237 -4.85 -25.54 6.08
C GLY A 237 -6.37 -25.70 6.15
N GLU A 238 -6.77 -26.97 6.33
CA GLU A 238 -8.16 -27.38 6.44
C GLU A 238 -8.38 -28.04 7.81
N VAL A 239 -9.46 -27.71 8.48
CA VAL A 239 -9.85 -28.32 9.75
C VAL A 239 -10.31 -29.76 9.49
N ILE A 240 -9.68 -30.73 10.16
CA ILE A 240 -10.05 -32.16 10.04
C ILE A 240 -10.81 -32.68 11.25
N GLU A 241 -10.62 -32.09 12.43
CA GLU A 241 -11.25 -32.53 13.67
C GLU A 241 -11.37 -31.36 14.66
N GLY A 242 -12.53 -31.24 15.30
CA GLY A 242 -12.80 -30.19 16.29
C GLY A 242 -13.56 -29.00 15.71
N THR A 243 -13.93 -28.06 16.59
CA THR A 243 -14.58 -26.80 16.20
C THR A 243 -13.99 -25.65 17.00
N SER A 244 -13.86 -24.49 16.40
CA SER A 244 -13.33 -23.33 17.07
C SER A 244 -13.92 -22.01 16.54
N HIS A 245 -13.69 -20.90 17.29
CA HIS A 245 -13.88 -19.54 16.81
C HIS A 245 -12.51 -18.93 16.57
N ILE A 246 -12.28 -18.50 15.33
CA ILE A 246 -11.00 -17.97 14.89
C ILE A 246 -11.16 -16.47 14.64
N ASP A 247 -10.29 -15.69 15.24
CA ASP A 247 -10.17 -14.25 15.01
C ASP A 247 -9.28 -14.02 13.78
N GLU A 248 -9.92 -13.66 12.69
CA GLU A 248 -9.27 -13.35 11.42
C GLU A 248 -9.05 -11.82 11.24
N SER A 249 -9.38 -11.00 12.25
CA SER A 249 -9.42 -9.52 12.17
C SER A 249 -8.11 -8.87 11.73
N MET A 250 -6.98 -9.48 12.06
CA MET A 250 -5.66 -8.96 11.69
C MET A 250 -5.35 -9.08 10.19
N ILE A 251 -6.04 -9.99 9.49
CA ILE A 251 -5.91 -10.21 8.04
C ILE A 251 -7.11 -9.59 7.32
N THR A 252 -8.31 -9.82 7.82
CA THR A 252 -9.57 -9.45 7.16
C THR A 252 -10.07 -8.06 7.55
N GLY A 253 -9.70 -7.60 8.73
CA GLY A 253 -10.20 -6.37 9.34
C GLY A 253 -11.59 -6.50 9.96
N GLU A 254 -12.17 -7.70 10.02
CA GLU A 254 -13.45 -7.96 10.68
C GLU A 254 -13.26 -8.37 12.13
N TYR A 255 -13.98 -7.72 13.05
CA TYR A 255 -13.81 -7.94 14.49
C TYR A 255 -14.54 -9.16 15.05
N MET A 256 -15.50 -9.74 14.30
CA MET A 256 -16.28 -10.88 14.76
C MET A 256 -15.53 -12.18 14.47
N PRO A 257 -15.27 -13.02 15.48
CA PRO A 257 -14.65 -14.32 15.27
C PRO A 257 -15.52 -15.24 14.43
N VAL A 258 -14.92 -15.94 13.49
CA VAL A 258 -15.59 -16.86 12.56
C VAL A 258 -15.57 -18.27 13.14
N LYS A 259 -16.73 -18.93 13.20
CA LYS A 259 -16.82 -20.34 13.58
C LYS A 259 -16.27 -21.23 12.46
N LYS A 260 -15.30 -22.10 12.79
CA LYS A 260 -14.73 -23.10 11.88
C LYS A 260 -15.03 -24.52 12.37
N GLN A 261 -15.35 -25.39 11.44
CA GLN A 261 -15.71 -26.80 11.66
C GLN A 261 -14.97 -27.69 10.66
N PRO A 262 -14.97 -29.03 10.81
CA PRO A 262 -14.31 -29.92 9.85
C PRO A 262 -14.74 -29.66 8.41
N GLY A 263 -13.76 -29.55 7.50
CA GLY A 263 -13.91 -29.17 6.10
C GLY A 263 -13.71 -27.68 5.82
N ASP A 264 -13.68 -26.80 6.85
CA ASP A 264 -13.44 -25.38 6.67
C ASP A 264 -11.94 -25.04 6.53
N GLN A 265 -11.65 -24.08 5.69
CA GLN A 265 -10.29 -23.58 5.54
C GLN A 265 -9.93 -22.59 6.66
N VAL A 266 -8.65 -22.61 7.08
CA VAL A 266 -8.07 -21.73 8.08
C VAL A 266 -6.80 -21.09 7.52
N ILE A 267 -6.56 -19.84 7.90
CA ILE A 267 -5.48 -19.00 7.38
C ILE A 267 -4.36 -18.88 8.41
N GLY A 268 -3.13 -19.10 7.99
CA GLY A 268 -1.94 -18.94 8.84
C GLY A 268 -1.81 -17.49 9.36
N GLY A 269 -1.45 -17.36 10.65
CA GLY A 269 -1.34 -16.06 11.31
C GLY A 269 -2.61 -15.55 11.98
N THR A 270 -3.78 -16.23 11.81
CA THR A 270 -5.02 -15.91 12.52
C THR A 270 -5.01 -16.54 13.92
N LEU A 271 -5.81 -16.00 14.84
CA LEU A 271 -5.78 -16.38 16.26
C LEU A 271 -6.93 -17.33 16.62
N ASN A 272 -6.60 -18.50 17.13
CA ASN A 272 -7.60 -19.40 17.67
C ASN A 272 -8.10 -18.91 19.05
N GLN A 273 -9.35 -18.46 19.16
CA GLN A 273 -9.89 -17.94 20.42
C GLN A 273 -10.43 -19.02 21.37
N SER A 274 -11.10 -20.04 20.84
CA SER A 274 -11.78 -21.04 21.68
C SER A 274 -11.76 -22.42 21.02
N GLY A 275 -11.73 -23.47 21.83
CA GLY A 275 -11.65 -24.83 21.33
C GLY A 275 -10.24 -25.21 20.85
N SER A 276 -9.99 -26.52 20.78
CA SER A 276 -8.79 -27.08 20.16
C SER A 276 -9.22 -27.86 18.93
N PHE A 277 -8.49 -27.70 17.85
CA PHE A 277 -8.78 -28.39 16.61
C PHE A 277 -7.52 -28.99 15.98
N LYS A 278 -7.70 -29.99 15.14
CA LYS A 278 -6.64 -30.50 14.28
C LYS A 278 -6.87 -29.99 12.86
N MET A 279 -5.80 -29.58 12.22
CA MET A 279 -5.80 -29.14 10.83
C MET A 279 -4.79 -29.91 10.00
N LYS A 280 -5.05 -30.01 8.72
CA LYS A 280 -4.11 -30.51 7.71
C LYS A 280 -3.49 -29.33 6.99
N ALA A 281 -2.16 -29.26 6.94
CA ALA A 281 -1.44 -28.20 6.24
C ALA A 281 -1.65 -28.30 4.71
N VAL A 282 -2.15 -27.24 4.08
CA VAL A 282 -2.42 -27.18 2.63
C VAL A 282 -1.39 -26.30 1.92
N GLN A 283 -1.06 -25.12 2.49
CA GLN A 283 -0.02 -24.23 1.96
C GLN A 283 0.97 -23.88 3.05
N VAL A 284 2.27 -23.93 2.72
CA VAL A 284 3.37 -23.73 3.68
C VAL A 284 4.41 -22.74 3.15
N GLY A 285 5.14 -22.09 4.06
CA GLY A 285 6.24 -21.18 3.72
C GLY A 285 5.80 -19.97 2.91
N GLU A 286 6.46 -19.70 1.80
CA GLU A 286 6.17 -18.53 0.94
C GLU A 286 4.82 -18.62 0.20
N LYS A 287 4.21 -19.80 0.15
CA LYS A 287 2.92 -20.02 -0.51
C LYS A 287 1.72 -19.67 0.37
N THR A 288 1.91 -19.46 1.68
CA THR A 288 0.82 -19.08 2.58
C THR A 288 0.22 -17.73 2.20
N MET A 289 -1.07 -17.56 2.47
CA MET A 289 -1.81 -16.31 2.22
C MET A 289 -1.13 -15.11 2.89
N LEU A 290 -0.69 -15.27 4.15
CA LEU A 290 0.02 -14.24 4.88
C LEU A 290 1.34 -13.84 4.20
N SER A 291 2.12 -14.81 3.72
CA SER A 291 3.36 -14.54 2.98
C SER A 291 3.09 -13.79 1.67
N LYS A 292 2.05 -14.17 0.91
CA LYS A 292 1.63 -13.47 -0.31
C LYS A 292 1.23 -12.03 -0.01
N ILE A 293 0.45 -11.78 1.06
CA ILE A 293 0.07 -10.44 1.51
C ILE A 293 1.30 -9.60 1.83
N VAL A 294 2.25 -10.14 2.61
CA VAL A 294 3.49 -9.47 2.97
C VAL A 294 4.30 -9.09 1.74
N HIS A 295 4.47 -10.00 0.78
CA HIS A 295 5.18 -9.74 -0.48
C HIS A 295 4.49 -8.64 -1.30
N GLN A 296 3.18 -8.70 -1.46
CA GLN A 296 2.41 -7.72 -2.22
C GLN A 296 2.50 -6.31 -1.58
N VAL A 297 2.36 -6.20 -0.27
CA VAL A 297 2.49 -4.93 0.46
C VAL A 297 3.91 -4.37 0.34
N ALA A 298 4.92 -5.22 0.41
CA ALA A 298 6.32 -4.82 0.25
C ALA A 298 6.62 -4.32 -1.17
N GLN A 299 6.13 -5.01 -2.18
CA GLN A 299 6.26 -4.60 -3.58
C GLN A 299 5.54 -3.27 -3.83
N ALA A 300 4.33 -3.11 -3.29
CA ALA A 300 3.56 -1.89 -3.40
C ALA A 300 4.28 -0.68 -2.77
N GLN A 301 4.86 -0.85 -1.59
CA GLN A 301 5.60 0.22 -0.90
C GLN A 301 6.85 0.68 -1.66
N ARG A 302 7.43 -0.17 -2.51
CA ARG A 302 8.59 0.13 -3.36
C ARG A 302 8.20 0.65 -4.74
N SER A 303 6.93 0.61 -5.11
CA SER A 303 6.46 1.08 -6.40
C SER A 303 6.41 2.61 -6.45
N GLN A 304 6.63 3.18 -7.64
CA GLN A 304 6.56 4.62 -7.87
C GLN A 304 5.17 5.04 -8.37
N ALA A 305 4.60 6.06 -7.74
CA ALA A 305 3.43 6.74 -8.28
C ALA A 305 3.80 7.67 -9.46
N PRO A 306 2.92 7.89 -10.44
CA PRO A 306 3.13 8.86 -11.52
C PRO A 306 3.48 10.27 -11.02
N ILE A 307 2.84 10.73 -9.97
CA ILE A 307 3.11 12.04 -9.33
C ILE A 307 4.55 12.15 -8.80
N GLN A 308 5.14 11.05 -8.35
CA GLN A 308 6.53 11.02 -7.90
C GLN A 308 7.50 11.28 -9.05
N ARG A 309 7.29 10.65 -10.23
CA ARG A 309 8.12 10.90 -11.41
C ARG A 309 8.09 12.36 -11.85
N ILE A 310 6.92 13.02 -11.73
CA ILE A 310 6.79 14.46 -12.02
C ILE A 310 7.61 15.26 -11.02
N ALA A 311 7.54 14.95 -9.73
CA ALA A 311 8.31 15.62 -8.69
C ALA A 311 9.83 15.47 -8.91
N ASP A 312 10.29 14.29 -9.29
CA ASP A 312 11.71 14.03 -9.60
C ASP A 312 12.19 14.79 -10.83
N ALA A 313 11.36 14.87 -11.88
CA ALA A 313 11.67 15.66 -13.08
C ALA A 313 11.78 17.17 -12.75
N VAL A 314 10.87 17.69 -11.91
CA VAL A 314 10.92 19.07 -11.43
C VAL A 314 12.19 19.30 -10.61
N ALA A 315 12.56 18.39 -9.71
CA ALA A 315 13.77 18.48 -8.90
C ALA A 315 15.04 18.51 -9.76
N ALA A 316 15.11 17.71 -10.81
CA ALA A 316 16.26 17.65 -11.72
C ALA A 316 16.51 18.99 -12.45
N TRP A 317 15.46 19.73 -12.77
CA TRP A 317 15.57 21.07 -13.39
C TRP A 317 15.80 22.16 -12.34
N PHE A 318 15.23 22.02 -11.17
CA PHE A 318 15.25 23.00 -10.09
C PHE A 318 16.68 23.28 -9.59
N VAL A 319 17.51 22.24 -9.37
CA VAL A 319 18.84 22.37 -8.81
C VAL A 319 19.79 23.21 -9.69
N PRO A 320 19.90 22.99 -11.02
CA PRO A 320 20.67 23.87 -11.90
C PRO A 320 20.23 25.35 -11.87
N VAL A 321 18.90 25.59 -11.83
CA VAL A 321 18.34 26.95 -11.75
C VAL A 321 18.74 27.64 -10.45
N VAL A 322 18.69 26.90 -9.34
CA VAL A 322 19.12 27.44 -8.04
C VAL A 322 20.60 27.80 -8.03
N ILE A 323 21.45 26.94 -8.59
CA ILE A 323 22.89 27.25 -8.72
C ILE A 323 23.09 28.55 -9.53
N PHE A 324 22.37 28.70 -10.62
CA PHE A 324 22.41 29.93 -11.42
C PHE A 324 21.95 31.15 -10.60
N ILE A 325 20.84 31.05 -9.85
CA ILE A 325 20.35 32.12 -8.97
C ILE A 325 21.37 32.45 -7.87
N ALA A 326 22.03 31.45 -7.29
CA ALA A 326 23.05 31.66 -6.28
C ALA A 326 24.26 32.40 -6.83
N ILE A 327 24.74 32.05 -8.04
CA ILE A 327 25.80 32.76 -8.73
C ILE A 327 25.39 34.20 -9.07
N LEU A 328 24.17 34.36 -9.58
CA LEU A 328 23.61 35.68 -9.90
C LEU A 328 23.53 36.58 -8.64
N ALA A 329 23.04 36.02 -7.53
CA ALA A 329 22.99 36.71 -6.25
C ALA A 329 24.40 37.13 -5.81
N PHE A 330 25.35 36.19 -5.90
CA PHE A 330 26.77 36.53 -5.61
C PHE A 330 27.25 37.71 -6.44
N VAL A 331 27.07 37.70 -7.77
CA VAL A 331 27.52 38.76 -8.68
C VAL A 331 26.85 40.11 -8.35
N ILE A 332 25.54 40.10 -8.13
CA ILE A 332 24.79 41.33 -7.78
C ILE A 332 25.33 41.90 -6.47
N TRP A 333 25.46 41.10 -5.42
CA TRP A 333 25.96 41.59 -4.12
C TRP A 333 27.43 42.00 -4.15
N PHE A 334 28.27 41.35 -4.99
CA PHE A 334 29.66 41.71 -5.14
C PHE A 334 29.83 43.13 -5.74
N PHE A 335 29.02 43.48 -6.75
CA PHE A 335 29.15 44.75 -7.43
C PHE A 335 28.32 45.89 -6.83
N TYR A 336 27.15 45.58 -6.27
CA TYR A 336 26.18 46.56 -5.78
C TYR A 336 25.98 46.50 -4.26
N GLY A 337 26.52 45.53 -3.56
CA GLY A 337 26.41 45.40 -2.12
C GLY A 337 27.20 46.45 -1.34
N PRO A 338 26.84 46.69 -0.07
CA PRO A 338 27.64 47.58 0.80
C PRO A 338 28.97 46.93 1.14
N SER A 339 29.92 47.78 1.59
CA SER A 339 31.20 47.26 2.08
C SER A 339 31.03 46.58 3.45
N PRO A 340 31.58 45.35 3.64
CA PRO A 340 32.40 44.53 2.73
C PRO A 340 31.57 43.68 1.75
N SER A 341 31.44 44.09 0.50
CA SER A 341 30.55 43.52 -0.51
C SER A 341 30.75 42.02 -0.76
N PHE A 342 32.02 41.55 -0.72
CA PHE A 342 32.30 40.11 -0.88
C PHE A 342 31.66 39.24 0.22
N SER A 343 31.64 39.70 1.48
CA SER A 343 31.01 38.99 2.60
C SER A 343 29.52 38.89 2.39
N TYR A 344 28.85 39.96 1.97
CA TYR A 344 27.43 39.95 1.65
C TYR A 344 27.13 39.03 0.45
N ALA A 345 27.96 39.06 -0.60
CA ALA A 345 27.85 38.18 -1.75
C ALA A 345 27.94 36.70 -1.36
N LEU A 346 28.92 36.36 -0.51
CA LEU A 346 29.13 35.00 -0.02
C LEU A 346 27.97 34.53 0.81
N ILE A 347 27.47 35.34 1.77
CA ILE A 347 26.31 35.01 2.60
C ILE A 347 25.07 34.75 1.74
N ALA A 348 24.78 35.65 0.78
CA ALA A 348 23.64 35.52 -0.11
C ALA A 348 23.72 34.21 -0.93
N MET A 349 24.89 33.96 -1.56
CA MET A 349 25.10 32.74 -2.34
C MET A 349 24.93 31.49 -1.51
N VAL A 350 25.59 31.40 -0.36
CA VAL A 350 25.49 30.22 0.53
C VAL A 350 24.08 30.04 1.07
N SER A 351 23.39 31.13 1.47
CA SER A 351 22.02 31.07 1.93
C SER A 351 21.05 30.56 0.87
N VAL A 352 21.21 31.01 -0.39
CA VAL A 352 20.41 30.54 -1.53
C VAL A 352 20.65 29.04 -1.79
N LEU A 353 21.91 28.58 -1.81
CA LEU A 353 22.23 27.18 -2.03
C LEU A 353 21.65 26.27 -0.95
N ILE A 354 21.61 26.72 0.30
CA ILE A 354 21.12 25.93 1.42
C ILE A 354 19.60 25.89 1.47
N ILE A 355 18.93 27.07 1.42
CA ILE A 355 17.48 27.12 1.55
C ILE A 355 16.75 26.46 0.40
N ALA A 356 17.37 26.40 -0.76
CA ALA A 356 16.83 25.76 -1.94
C ALA A 356 16.99 24.24 -1.97
N CYS A 357 17.56 23.63 -0.92
CA CYS A 357 17.64 22.16 -0.85
C CYS A 357 16.24 21.52 -0.91
N PRO A 358 15.91 20.71 -1.92
CA PRO A 358 14.61 20.05 -2.03
C PRO A 358 14.53 18.78 -1.16
N CYS A 359 15.08 18.81 0.06
CA CYS A 359 15.20 17.65 0.94
C CYS A 359 13.85 17.02 1.27
N ALA A 360 12.82 17.84 1.52
CA ALA A 360 11.47 17.40 1.82
C ALA A 360 10.76 16.80 0.60
N LEU A 361 11.13 17.19 -0.62
CA LEU A 361 10.49 16.73 -1.86
C LEU A 361 10.69 15.23 -2.08
N GLY A 362 11.91 14.74 -1.85
CA GLY A 362 12.21 13.30 -1.95
C GLY A 362 11.44 12.41 -0.97
N LEU A 363 10.93 12.99 0.14
CA LEU A 363 10.16 12.28 1.16
C LEU A 363 8.64 12.39 1.00
N ALA A 364 8.18 13.44 0.33
CA ALA A 364 6.78 13.84 0.28
C ALA A 364 5.86 12.72 -0.23
N THR A 365 6.26 12.04 -1.29
CA THR A 365 5.47 10.98 -1.93
C THR A 365 5.68 9.62 -1.28
N PRO A 366 6.93 9.10 -1.11
CA PRO A 366 7.13 7.75 -0.56
C PRO A 366 6.57 7.58 0.84
N MET A 367 6.74 8.56 1.73
CA MET A 367 6.22 8.49 3.09
C MET A 367 4.69 8.35 3.13
N SER A 368 3.98 9.14 2.32
CA SER A 368 2.52 9.07 2.25
C SER A 368 2.03 7.74 1.69
N ILE A 369 2.69 7.21 0.65
CA ILE A 369 2.40 5.92 0.03
C ILE A 369 2.62 4.79 1.04
N MET A 370 3.78 4.74 1.70
CA MET A 370 4.10 3.70 2.68
C MET A 370 3.08 3.66 3.83
N VAL A 371 2.68 4.83 4.34
CA VAL A 371 1.66 4.92 5.40
C VAL A 371 0.29 4.50 4.86
N GLY A 372 -0.09 4.95 3.66
CA GLY A 372 -1.37 4.62 3.02
C GLY A 372 -1.50 3.12 2.76
N ILE A 373 -0.53 2.52 2.07
CA ILE A 373 -0.53 1.08 1.75
C ILE A 373 -0.51 0.24 3.04
N GLY A 374 0.36 0.59 4.01
CA GLY A 374 0.42 -0.14 5.28
C GLY A 374 -0.87 -0.04 6.11
N ARG A 375 -1.64 1.04 5.95
CA ARG A 375 -2.96 1.18 6.57
C ARG A 375 -4.02 0.37 5.82
N GLY A 376 -3.98 0.37 4.48
CA GLY A 376 -4.86 -0.45 3.64
C GLY A 376 -4.74 -1.93 3.99
N ALA A 377 -3.52 -2.44 4.03
CA ALA A 377 -3.25 -3.84 4.35
C ALA A 377 -3.84 -4.28 5.70
N ARG A 378 -3.72 -3.43 6.75
CA ARG A 378 -4.33 -3.71 8.06
C ARG A 378 -5.86 -3.66 8.08
N LYS A 379 -6.48 -3.11 7.05
CA LYS A 379 -7.93 -3.03 6.88
C LYS A 379 -8.48 -4.04 5.87
N GLY A 380 -7.64 -4.97 5.42
CA GLY A 380 -8.02 -5.94 4.41
C GLY A 380 -8.08 -5.39 2.98
N VAL A 381 -7.45 -4.23 2.73
CA VAL A 381 -7.32 -3.62 1.40
C VAL A 381 -5.87 -3.77 0.94
N LEU A 382 -5.62 -4.69 0.03
CA LEU A 382 -4.31 -4.93 -0.56
C LEU A 382 -4.16 -4.11 -1.84
N ILE A 383 -3.09 -3.32 -1.92
CA ILE A 383 -2.80 -2.46 -3.06
C ILE A 383 -1.51 -2.94 -3.70
N LYS A 384 -1.54 -3.28 -4.97
CA LYS A 384 -0.42 -3.87 -5.71
C LYS A 384 0.69 -2.87 -6.03
N ASN A 385 0.31 -1.61 -6.25
CA ASN A 385 1.27 -0.56 -6.58
C ASN A 385 0.74 0.85 -6.26
N ALA A 386 1.65 1.82 -6.15
CA ALA A 386 1.30 3.21 -5.85
C ALA A 386 0.53 3.91 -6.99
N ALA A 387 0.70 3.44 -8.24
CA ALA A 387 -0.03 4.00 -9.38
C ALA A 387 -1.53 3.70 -9.29
N ALA A 388 -1.91 2.52 -8.77
CA ALA A 388 -3.30 2.15 -8.52
C ALA A 388 -3.98 3.09 -7.53
N LEU A 389 -3.29 3.49 -6.44
CA LEU A 389 -3.80 4.50 -5.51
C LEU A 389 -4.12 5.82 -6.20
N GLU A 390 -3.22 6.30 -7.07
CA GLU A 390 -3.43 7.55 -7.79
C GLU A 390 -4.53 7.42 -8.84
N ALA A 391 -4.54 6.33 -9.61
CA ALA A 391 -5.53 6.05 -10.64
C ALA A 391 -6.94 5.96 -10.05
N PHE A 392 -7.11 5.27 -8.91
CA PHE A 392 -8.42 5.10 -8.27
C PHE A 392 -9.06 6.43 -7.85
N THR A 393 -8.26 7.44 -7.52
CA THR A 393 -8.82 8.78 -7.21
C THR A 393 -9.35 9.54 -8.41
N LYS A 394 -8.99 9.11 -9.63
CA LYS A 394 -9.35 9.74 -10.90
C LYS A 394 -10.46 8.99 -11.63
N VAL A 395 -11.00 7.94 -11.01
CA VAL A 395 -12.08 7.12 -11.58
C VAL A 395 -13.36 7.93 -11.63
N ASP A 396 -13.96 7.97 -12.82
CA ASP A 396 -15.24 8.62 -13.10
C ASP A 396 -16.39 7.62 -13.11
N THR A 397 -16.09 6.35 -13.46
CA THR A 397 -17.07 5.28 -13.61
C THR A 397 -16.59 4.01 -12.93
N LEU A 398 -17.41 3.50 -12.03
CA LEU A 398 -17.20 2.22 -11.36
C LEU A 398 -18.10 1.17 -12.02
N VAL A 399 -17.48 0.18 -12.62
CA VAL A 399 -18.16 -0.97 -13.21
C VAL A 399 -18.17 -2.10 -12.19
N LEU A 400 -19.34 -2.57 -11.84
CA LEU A 400 -19.55 -3.65 -10.85
C LEU A 400 -20.06 -4.90 -11.58
N ASP A 401 -19.36 -6.01 -11.39
CA ASP A 401 -19.98 -7.30 -11.74
C ASP A 401 -21.15 -7.59 -10.81
N LYS A 402 -22.13 -8.36 -11.28
CA LYS A 402 -23.27 -8.73 -10.44
C LYS A 402 -22.90 -9.83 -9.45
N THR A 403 -22.48 -10.97 -9.99
CA THR A 403 -22.35 -12.24 -9.22
C THR A 403 -21.11 -12.21 -8.32
N GLY A 404 -21.28 -12.54 -7.03
CA GLY A 404 -20.17 -12.52 -6.05
C GLY A 404 -19.70 -11.12 -5.66
N THR A 405 -20.09 -10.08 -6.42
CA THR A 405 -19.72 -8.68 -6.14
C THR A 405 -20.86 -7.91 -5.49
N LEU A 406 -21.95 -7.67 -6.20
CA LEU A 406 -23.17 -7.05 -5.66
C LEU A 406 -24.05 -8.05 -4.90
N THR A 407 -23.92 -9.33 -5.22
CA THR A 407 -24.60 -10.44 -4.62
C THR A 407 -23.66 -11.28 -3.77
N LYS A 408 -24.20 -12.17 -2.93
CA LYS A 408 -23.41 -13.04 -2.03
C LYS A 408 -22.62 -14.13 -2.76
N GLY A 409 -22.94 -14.40 -4.05
CA GLY A 409 -22.36 -15.51 -4.81
C GLY A 409 -22.88 -16.89 -4.35
N GLN A 410 -23.92 -16.92 -3.58
CA GLN A 410 -24.57 -18.10 -3.06
C GLN A 410 -26.05 -18.05 -3.44
N PRO A 411 -26.49 -18.84 -4.43
CA PRO A 411 -27.90 -18.94 -4.80
C PRO A 411 -28.73 -19.47 -3.62
N GLU A 412 -29.84 -18.83 -3.36
CA GLU A 412 -30.82 -19.24 -2.31
C GLU A 412 -32.18 -19.43 -2.93
N VAL A 413 -32.98 -20.38 -2.42
CA VAL A 413 -34.38 -20.56 -2.83
C VAL A 413 -35.20 -19.43 -2.21
N THR A 414 -35.68 -18.51 -3.06
CA THR A 414 -36.46 -17.33 -2.61
C THR A 414 -37.96 -17.58 -2.55
N GLU A 415 -38.48 -18.41 -3.46
CA GLU A 415 -39.90 -18.72 -3.49
C GLU A 415 -40.13 -20.14 -3.99
N ILE A 416 -41.16 -20.82 -3.43
CA ILE A 416 -41.66 -22.13 -3.86
C ILE A 416 -43.13 -21.99 -4.19
N ILE A 417 -43.45 -22.20 -5.45
CA ILE A 417 -44.87 -22.20 -5.94
C ILE A 417 -45.22 -23.65 -6.25
N THR A 418 -46.26 -24.18 -5.60
CA THR A 418 -46.72 -25.55 -5.81
C THR A 418 -48.09 -25.57 -6.42
N ASN A 419 -48.41 -26.65 -7.09
CA ASN A 419 -49.80 -26.93 -7.48
C ASN A 419 -50.60 -27.43 -6.24
N ASP A 420 -51.94 -27.57 -6.38
CA ASP A 420 -52.79 -27.97 -5.28
C ASP A 420 -52.59 -29.43 -4.80
N THR A 421 -51.67 -30.19 -5.44
CA THR A 421 -51.50 -31.64 -5.14
C THR A 421 -50.29 -31.95 -4.28
N VAL A 422 -49.38 -30.98 -4.07
CA VAL A 422 -48.16 -31.18 -3.30
C VAL A 422 -47.89 -30.00 -2.34
N ASP A 423 -47.45 -30.30 -1.14
CA ASP A 423 -47.00 -29.30 -0.17
C ASP A 423 -45.59 -28.81 -0.50
N LYS A 424 -45.28 -27.57 -0.10
CA LYS A 424 -43.99 -26.92 -0.38
C LYS A 424 -42.80 -27.68 0.22
N GLU A 425 -42.93 -28.17 1.44
CA GLU A 425 -41.86 -28.90 2.13
C GLU A 425 -41.62 -30.25 1.45
N HIS A 426 -42.68 -30.95 1.03
CA HIS A 426 -42.53 -32.20 0.31
C HIS A 426 -41.95 -32.02 -1.08
N ALA A 427 -42.35 -30.97 -1.81
CA ALA A 427 -41.75 -30.63 -3.11
C ALA A 427 -40.26 -30.29 -2.97
N LEU A 428 -39.89 -29.55 -1.91
CA LEU A 428 -38.49 -29.19 -1.64
C LEU A 428 -37.67 -30.44 -1.26
N SER A 429 -38.22 -31.35 -0.45
CA SER A 429 -37.54 -32.59 -0.10
C SER A 429 -37.25 -33.47 -1.33
N ILE A 430 -38.21 -33.59 -2.26
CA ILE A 430 -38.03 -34.32 -3.54
C ILE A 430 -36.99 -33.64 -4.40
N ALA A 431 -37.07 -32.31 -4.60
CA ALA A 431 -36.12 -31.55 -5.41
C ALA A 431 -34.69 -31.63 -4.87
N ALA A 432 -34.53 -31.49 -3.54
CA ALA A 432 -33.22 -31.64 -2.88
C ALA A 432 -32.67 -33.06 -2.98
N SER A 433 -33.56 -34.08 -2.91
CA SER A 433 -33.17 -35.50 -3.05
C SER A 433 -32.65 -35.79 -4.47
N LEU A 434 -33.29 -35.24 -5.49
CA LEU A 434 -32.80 -35.33 -6.88
C LEU A 434 -31.46 -34.67 -7.07
N GLU A 435 -31.24 -33.51 -6.47
CA GLU A 435 -30.01 -32.71 -6.62
C GLU A 435 -28.87 -33.19 -5.69
N ALA A 436 -29.11 -34.16 -4.79
CA ALA A 436 -28.10 -34.68 -3.87
C ALA A 436 -26.90 -35.33 -4.60
N GLY A 437 -27.09 -35.78 -5.85
CA GLY A 437 -26.07 -36.32 -6.70
C GLY A 437 -25.45 -35.29 -7.71
N SER A 438 -25.86 -34.03 -7.63
CA SER A 438 -25.42 -32.98 -8.59
C SER A 438 -24.42 -32.03 -7.97
N GLU A 439 -23.42 -31.64 -8.75
CA GLU A 439 -22.44 -30.61 -8.35
C GLU A 439 -22.83 -29.19 -8.80
N HIS A 440 -24.01 -29.01 -9.34
CA HIS A 440 -24.45 -27.72 -9.88
C HIS A 440 -24.72 -26.70 -8.74
N PRO A 441 -24.37 -25.40 -8.90
CA PRO A 441 -24.62 -24.38 -7.85
C PRO A 441 -26.06 -24.27 -7.39
N LEU A 442 -27.05 -24.53 -8.28
CA LEU A 442 -28.45 -24.53 -7.95
C LEU A 442 -28.88 -25.73 -7.07
N ALA A 443 -28.16 -26.86 -7.20
CA ALA A 443 -28.33 -28.03 -6.35
C ALA A 443 -28.02 -27.68 -4.88
N LYS A 444 -26.93 -26.97 -4.66
CA LYS A 444 -26.54 -26.53 -3.31
C LYS A 444 -27.63 -25.67 -2.66
N ALA A 445 -28.25 -24.78 -3.41
CA ALA A 445 -29.34 -23.92 -2.91
C ALA A 445 -30.53 -24.73 -2.42
N LEU A 446 -30.95 -25.76 -3.17
CA LEU A 446 -32.07 -26.65 -2.78
C LEU A 446 -31.71 -27.52 -1.57
N LEU A 447 -30.48 -28.04 -1.52
CA LEU A 447 -30.00 -28.83 -0.39
C LEU A 447 -29.90 -28.01 0.90
N GLU A 448 -29.40 -26.77 0.84
CA GLU A 448 -29.33 -25.86 1.98
C GLU A 448 -30.74 -25.43 2.44
N ALA A 449 -31.66 -25.16 1.51
CA ALA A 449 -33.04 -24.85 1.83
C ALA A 449 -33.72 -26.04 2.53
N ALA A 450 -33.57 -27.27 2.03
CA ALA A 450 -34.12 -28.47 2.68
C ALA A 450 -33.50 -28.68 4.08
N LYS A 451 -32.21 -28.50 4.23
CA LYS A 451 -31.49 -28.58 5.52
C LYS A 451 -31.95 -27.52 6.51
N SER A 452 -32.24 -26.29 6.08
CA SER A 452 -32.73 -25.22 6.94
C SER A 452 -34.13 -25.46 7.46
N CYS A 453 -34.92 -26.23 6.72
CA CYS A 453 -36.28 -26.68 7.10
C CYS A 453 -36.27 -28.04 7.85
N ASP A 454 -35.10 -28.61 8.16
CA ASP A 454 -34.92 -29.92 8.81
C ASP A 454 -35.61 -31.06 8.07
N LEU A 455 -35.60 -31.00 6.71
CA LEU A 455 -36.27 -32.00 5.87
C LEU A 455 -35.33 -33.18 5.59
N GLY A 456 -35.87 -34.38 5.69
CA GLY A 456 -35.18 -35.62 5.30
C GLY A 456 -35.03 -35.72 3.77
N LEU A 457 -33.91 -36.29 3.31
CA LEU A 457 -33.70 -36.57 1.90
C LEU A 457 -34.09 -38.05 1.62
N TRP A 458 -34.68 -38.27 0.45
CA TRP A 458 -35.04 -39.61 -0.05
C TRP A 458 -33.90 -40.22 -0.84
N GLU A 459 -33.82 -41.52 -0.88
CA GLU A 459 -32.89 -42.20 -1.76
C GLU A 459 -33.34 -42.12 -3.22
N THR A 460 -32.48 -41.60 -4.11
CA THR A 460 -32.78 -41.42 -5.53
C THR A 460 -32.18 -42.59 -6.32
N ALA A 461 -33.04 -43.40 -6.96
CA ALA A 461 -32.62 -44.43 -7.90
C ALA A 461 -32.63 -43.89 -9.34
N GLU A 462 -31.88 -44.56 -10.22
CA GLU A 462 -31.81 -44.21 -11.67
C GLU A 462 -31.48 -42.72 -11.92
N PHE A 463 -30.61 -42.13 -11.10
CA PHE A 463 -30.22 -40.72 -11.23
C PHE A 463 -29.52 -40.45 -12.56
N GLU A 464 -29.95 -39.44 -13.28
CA GLU A 464 -29.34 -38.97 -14.52
C GLU A 464 -29.29 -37.44 -14.56
N ALA A 465 -28.06 -36.88 -14.71
CA ALA A 465 -27.85 -35.44 -14.98
C ALA A 465 -27.86 -35.19 -16.51
N VAL A 466 -28.83 -34.40 -16.98
CA VAL A 466 -28.96 -34.05 -18.40
C VAL A 466 -28.34 -32.70 -18.63
N SER A 467 -27.14 -32.68 -19.25
CA SER A 467 -26.34 -31.48 -19.44
C SER A 467 -27.11 -30.31 -20.04
N GLY A 468 -27.08 -29.15 -19.35
CA GLY A 468 -27.74 -27.90 -19.73
C GLY A 468 -29.28 -27.93 -19.66
N LYS A 469 -29.89 -28.96 -19.05
CA LYS A 469 -31.34 -29.08 -18.92
C LYS A 469 -31.79 -29.24 -17.49
N GLY A 470 -31.19 -30.16 -16.70
CA GLY A 470 -31.57 -30.47 -15.34
C GLY A 470 -31.24 -31.90 -14.91
N VAL A 471 -31.91 -32.42 -13.92
CA VAL A 471 -31.73 -33.76 -13.38
C VAL A 471 -33.03 -34.56 -13.40
N ARG A 472 -32.94 -35.89 -13.46
CA ARG A 472 -34.06 -36.80 -13.34
C ARG A 472 -33.70 -38.06 -12.57
N GLY A 473 -34.67 -38.68 -11.96
CA GLY A 473 -34.46 -39.90 -11.19
C GLY A 473 -35.77 -40.46 -10.63
N LYS A 474 -35.68 -41.62 -9.97
CA LYS A 474 -36.81 -42.25 -9.29
C LYS A 474 -36.69 -42.10 -7.78
N ILE A 475 -37.78 -41.68 -7.15
CA ILE A 475 -37.97 -41.64 -5.70
C ILE A 475 -39.26 -42.39 -5.39
N GLU A 476 -39.21 -43.42 -4.51
CA GLU A 476 -40.37 -44.27 -4.14
C GLU A 476 -41.13 -44.83 -5.37
N ASP A 477 -40.38 -45.32 -6.37
CA ASP A 477 -40.95 -45.88 -7.63
C ASP A 477 -41.62 -44.87 -8.58
N LYS A 478 -41.65 -43.58 -8.25
CA LYS A 478 -42.15 -42.51 -9.11
C LYS A 478 -41.00 -41.79 -9.83
N PHE A 479 -41.27 -41.43 -11.08
CA PHE A 479 -40.26 -40.73 -11.91
C PHE A 479 -40.42 -39.22 -11.79
N TYR A 480 -39.32 -38.58 -11.35
CA TYR A 480 -39.27 -37.14 -11.19
C TYR A 480 -38.23 -36.52 -12.13
N GLN A 481 -38.51 -35.28 -12.55
CA GLN A 481 -37.63 -34.42 -13.36
C GLN A 481 -37.59 -33.05 -12.72
N LEU A 482 -36.36 -32.48 -12.60
CA LEU A 482 -36.15 -31.13 -12.11
C LEU A 482 -35.27 -30.37 -13.10
N GLY A 483 -35.73 -29.24 -13.64
CA GLY A 483 -34.97 -28.50 -14.60
C GLY A 483 -35.65 -27.27 -15.19
N SER A 484 -35.05 -26.72 -16.27
CA SER A 484 -35.48 -25.46 -16.87
C SER A 484 -36.84 -25.50 -17.56
N ALA A 485 -37.53 -24.36 -17.63
CA ALA A 485 -38.80 -24.18 -18.35
C ALA A 485 -38.74 -24.69 -19.80
N LYS A 486 -37.60 -24.44 -20.49
CA LYS A 486 -37.39 -24.89 -21.87
C LYS A 486 -37.36 -26.41 -21.96
N TRP A 487 -36.75 -27.09 -21.01
CA TRP A 487 -36.73 -28.56 -21.00
C TRP A 487 -38.09 -29.13 -20.74
N MET A 488 -38.82 -28.61 -19.74
CA MET A 488 -40.18 -29.05 -19.41
C MET A 488 -41.14 -28.92 -20.62
N LYS A 489 -41.10 -27.79 -21.33
CA LYS A 489 -41.88 -27.59 -22.57
C LYS A 489 -41.51 -28.57 -23.68
N ASN A 490 -40.23 -28.89 -23.85
CA ASN A 490 -39.75 -29.83 -24.87
C ASN A 490 -40.23 -31.28 -24.58
N GLU A 491 -40.39 -31.65 -23.30
CA GLU A 491 -40.93 -32.94 -22.87
C GLU A 491 -42.50 -32.93 -22.86
N GLY A 492 -43.14 -31.84 -23.27
CA GLY A 492 -44.59 -31.72 -23.33
C GLY A 492 -45.27 -31.48 -21.97
N ILE A 493 -44.53 -31.07 -20.97
CA ILE A 493 -45.06 -30.79 -19.62
C ILE A 493 -45.63 -29.38 -19.58
N ASP A 494 -46.90 -29.28 -19.22
CA ASP A 494 -47.56 -27.98 -19.03
C ASP A 494 -47.15 -27.32 -17.70
N ILE A 495 -46.49 -26.19 -17.81
CA ILE A 495 -46.01 -25.39 -16.67
C ILE A 495 -46.78 -24.08 -16.46
N GLN A 496 -47.84 -23.82 -17.26
CA GLN A 496 -48.54 -22.51 -17.23
C GLN A 496 -49.21 -22.23 -15.89
N ALA A 497 -49.67 -23.26 -15.20
CA ALA A 497 -50.32 -23.13 -13.88
C ALA A 497 -49.35 -22.74 -12.76
N LEU A 498 -48.04 -22.88 -12.97
CA LEU A 498 -46.99 -22.59 -12.00
C LEU A 498 -46.17 -21.34 -12.38
N SER A 499 -46.71 -20.47 -13.25
CA SER A 499 -46.00 -19.23 -13.63
C SER A 499 -46.06 -18.19 -12.53
N SER A 500 -44.90 -17.59 -12.18
CA SER A 500 -44.82 -16.39 -11.35
C SER A 500 -45.21 -15.16 -12.18
N GLU A 501 -45.97 -14.21 -11.58
CA GLU A 501 -46.34 -12.94 -12.22
C GLU A 501 -45.16 -12.09 -12.61
N ALA A 502 -44.00 -12.27 -11.92
CA ALA A 502 -42.72 -11.59 -12.21
C ALA A 502 -41.58 -12.52 -11.81
N PRO A 503 -41.16 -13.43 -12.72
CA PRO A 503 -40.09 -14.37 -12.41
C PRO A 503 -38.78 -13.63 -12.05
N SER A 504 -38.38 -13.79 -10.80
CA SER A 504 -37.09 -13.28 -10.33
C SER A 504 -36.13 -14.46 -10.16
N GLY A 505 -34.99 -14.43 -10.88
CA GLY A 505 -33.98 -15.47 -10.75
C GLY A 505 -34.10 -16.64 -11.74
N SER A 506 -33.43 -17.74 -11.37
CA SER A 506 -33.48 -18.99 -12.13
C SER A 506 -34.72 -19.82 -11.75
N GLU A 507 -35.48 -20.17 -12.76
CA GLU A 507 -36.69 -21.02 -12.59
C GLU A 507 -36.32 -22.50 -12.72
N LEU A 508 -36.57 -23.27 -11.69
CA LEU A 508 -36.45 -24.72 -11.68
C LEU A 508 -37.83 -25.36 -11.47
N TYR A 509 -38.28 -26.10 -12.46
CA TYR A 509 -39.56 -26.80 -12.42
C TYR A 509 -39.38 -28.25 -12.02
N LEU A 510 -40.13 -28.71 -10.99
CA LEU A 510 -40.23 -30.10 -10.62
C LEU A 510 -41.48 -30.71 -11.27
N ALA A 511 -41.31 -31.84 -11.91
CA ALA A 511 -42.41 -32.61 -12.50
C ALA A 511 -42.38 -34.08 -12.06
N GLU A 512 -43.53 -34.69 -11.85
CA GLU A 512 -43.79 -36.09 -11.56
C GLU A 512 -44.53 -36.70 -12.76
N GLU A 513 -43.99 -37.75 -13.35
CA GLU A 513 -44.63 -38.50 -14.45
C GLU A 513 -45.28 -37.61 -15.53
N GLY A 514 -44.58 -36.52 -15.94
CA GLY A 514 -45.05 -35.61 -16.96
C GLY A 514 -46.03 -34.52 -16.49
N LYS A 515 -46.25 -34.36 -15.19
CA LYS A 515 -47.07 -33.28 -14.62
C LYS A 515 -46.23 -32.37 -13.75
N ALA A 516 -46.32 -31.07 -14.00
CA ALA A 516 -45.61 -30.09 -13.17
C ALA A 516 -46.19 -30.02 -11.75
N LEU A 517 -45.33 -30.18 -10.74
CA LEU A 517 -45.68 -30.15 -9.33
C LEU A 517 -45.35 -28.84 -8.66
N ALA A 518 -44.13 -28.34 -8.92
CA ALA A 518 -43.62 -27.13 -8.25
C ALA A 518 -42.67 -26.33 -9.15
N LEU A 519 -42.59 -25.04 -8.85
CA LEU A 519 -41.59 -24.11 -9.35
C LEU A 519 -40.75 -23.59 -8.17
N PHE A 520 -39.46 -23.70 -8.27
CA PHE A 520 -38.50 -23.10 -7.35
C PHE A 520 -37.87 -21.90 -8.04
N LEU A 521 -37.96 -20.73 -7.38
CA LEU A 521 -37.23 -19.53 -7.77
C LEU A 521 -35.95 -19.48 -6.98
N VAL A 522 -34.82 -19.48 -7.68
CA VAL A 522 -33.50 -19.45 -7.06
C VAL A 522 -32.81 -18.17 -7.48
N GLU A 523 -32.47 -17.34 -6.52
CA GLU A 523 -31.77 -16.08 -6.74
C GLU A 523 -30.47 -16.00 -5.93
N ASP A 524 -29.48 -15.28 -6.45
CA ASP A 524 -28.32 -14.89 -5.68
C ASP A 524 -28.66 -13.61 -4.91
N ALA A 525 -28.70 -13.70 -3.59
CA ALA A 525 -29.14 -12.63 -2.71
C ALA A 525 -28.23 -11.39 -2.81
N ILE A 526 -28.83 -10.21 -2.95
CA ILE A 526 -28.12 -8.93 -2.94
C ILE A 526 -27.51 -8.71 -1.54
N LYS A 527 -26.25 -8.24 -1.47
CA LYS A 527 -25.61 -7.88 -0.21
C LYS A 527 -26.35 -6.71 0.44
N GLU A 528 -26.58 -6.79 1.75
CA GLU A 528 -27.38 -5.82 2.52
C GLU A 528 -26.87 -4.39 2.42
N ASN A 529 -25.53 -4.21 2.34
CA ASN A 529 -24.87 -2.91 2.27
C ASN A 529 -24.72 -2.35 0.84
N ALA A 530 -25.07 -3.12 -0.22
CA ALA A 530 -24.84 -2.74 -1.61
C ALA A 530 -25.44 -1.38 -1.97
N LYS A 531 -26.73 -1.13 -1.59
CA LYS A 531 -27.40 0.13 -1.86
C LYS A 531 -26.72 1.33 -1.20
N SER A 532 -26.37 1.19 0.07
CA SER A 532 -25.68 2.25 0.83
C SER A 532 -24.32 2.60 0.22
N ILE A 533 -23.57 1.62 -0.25
CA ILE A 533 -22.26 1.83 -0.89
C ILE A 533 -22.40 2.55 -2.23
N ILE A 534 -23.38 2.16 -3.04
CA ILE A 534 -23.69 2.85 -4.32
C ILE A 534 -24.04 4.33 -4.07
N GLU A 535 -24.87 4.64 -3.07
CA GLU A 535 -25.23 6.00 -2.70
C GLU A 535 -23.98 6.81 -2.24
N GLN A 536 -23.03 6.18 -1.53
CA GLN A 536 -21.78 6.81 -1.14
C GLN A 536 -20.90 7.14 -2.35
N PHE A 537 -20.80 6.25 -3.35
CA PHE A 537 -20.08 6.52 -4.58
C PHE A 537 -20.72 7.64 -5.41
N HIS A 538 -22.05 7.68 -5.51
CA HIS A 538 -22.77 8.81 -6.14
C HIS A 538 -22.45 10.14 -5.43
N THR A 539 -22.45 10.16 -4.09
CA THR A 539 -22.06 11.33 -3.30
C THR A 539 -20.61 11.74 -3.60
N ALA A 540 -19.75 10.78 -3.89
CA ALA A 540 -18.37 11.04 -4.28
C ALA A 540 -18.20 11.51 -5.74
N GLY A 541 -19.28 11.51 -6.54
CA GLY A 541 -19.30 11.93 -7.95
C GLY A 541 -18.89 10.82 -8.92
N VAL A 542 -19.01 9.55 -8.55
CA VAL A 542 -18.67 8.39 -9.38
C VAL A 542 -19.94 7.76 -9.93
N ASN A 543 -20.01 7.57 -11.26
CA ASN A 543 -21.12 6.88 -11.92
C ASN A 543 -20.99 5.37 -11.74
N ILE A 544 -22.12 4.67 -11.61
CA ILE A 544 -22.14 3.22 -11.40
C ILE A 544 -22.71 2.52 -12.63
N VAL A 545 -21.98 1.54 -13.13
CA VAL A 545 -22.40 0.67 -14.25
C VAL A 545 -22.41 -0.77 -13.75
N MET A 546 -23.50 -1.50 -13.96
CA MET A 546 -23.54 -2.94 -13.66
C MET A 546 -23.31 -3.74 -14.93
N LEU A 547 -22.38 -4.69 -14.87
CA LEU A 547 -22.15 -5.74 -15.89
C LEU A 547 -22.78 -7.04 -15.38
N SER A 548 -23.53 -7.73 -16.25
CA SER A 548 -24.16 -9.00 -15.91
C SER A 548 -24.34 -9.90 -17.13
N GLY A 549 -24.14 -11.21 -16.95
CA GLY A 549 -24.54 -12.22 -17.93
C GLY A 549 -26.04 -12.55 -17.89
N ASP A 550 -26.79 -12.05 -16.94
CA ASP A 550 -28.23 -12.28 -16.81
C ASP A 550 -29.03 -11.64 -17.96
N ASN A 551 -30.27 -12.11 -18.11
CA ASN A 551 -31.21 -11.46 -19.00
C ASN A 551 -31.47 -10.00 -18.60
N LYS A 552 -31.78 -9.17 -19.58
CA LYS A 552 -31.95 -7.72 -19.41
C LYS A 552 -32.98 -7.34 -18.35
N ALA A 553 -34.10 -8.05 -18.29
CA ALA A 553 -35.17 -7.72 -17.35
C ALA A 553 -34.76 -7.90 -15.88
N ASN A 554 -34.05 -8.98 -15.54
CA ASN A 554 -33.56 -9.24 -14.20
C ASN A 554 -32.46 -8.23 -13.81
N ALA A 555 -31.52 -7.97 -14.72
CA ALA A 555 -30.44 -7.01 -14.50
C ALA A 555 -31.00 -5.58 -14.26
N GLU A 556 -31.97 -5.13 -15.05
CA GLU A 556 -32.61 -3.82 -14.87
C GLU A 556 -33.42 -3.73 -13.57
N ARG A 557 -34.03 -4.82 -13.11
CA ARG A 557 -34.76 -4.88 -11.82
C ARG A 557 -33.81 -4.65 -10.65
N ILE A 558 -32.68 -5.37 -10.63
CA ILE A 558 -31.64 -5.23 -9.61
C ILE A 558 -31.07 -3.81 -9.62
N ALA A 559 -30.76 -3.27 -10.79
CA ALA A 559 -30.22 -1.92 -10.94
C ALA A 559 -31.16 -0.84 -10.40
N ARG A 560 -32.47 -0.95 -10.67
CA ARG A 560 -33.47 -0.03 -10.12
C ARG A 560 -33.55 -0.11 -8.58
N THR A 561 -33.47 -1.32 -8.02
CA THR A 561 -33.48 -1.52 -6.57
C THR A 561 -32.27 -0.87 -5.89
N LEU A 562 -31.11 -0.95 -6.53
CA LEU A 562 -29.84 -0.45 -6.00
C LEU A 562 -29.55 1.01 -6.38
N GLY A 563 -30.28 1.59 -7.36
CA GLY A 563 -30.05 2.94 -7.86
C GLY A 563 -28.84 3.05 -8.80
N ILE A 564 -28.56 2.00 -9.58
CA ILE A 564 -27.46 1.96 -10.55
C ILE A 564 -27.79 2.76 -11.81
N ASP A 565 -26.83 3.57 -12.32
CA ASP A 565 -27.05 4.51 -13.42
C ASP A 565 -27.24 3.82 -14.77
N LYS A 566 -26.46 2.77 -15.02
CA LYS A 566 -26.44 2.07 -16.31
C LYS A 566 -26.25 0.57 -16.14
N VAL A 567 -26.95 -0.20 -16.96
CA VAL A 567 -26.85 -1.68 -17.01
C VAL A 567 -26.37 -2.12 -18.39
N ILE A 568 -25.44 -3.06 -18.40
CA ILE A 568 -25.00 -3.80 -19.57
C ILE A 568 -25.26 -5.28 -19.26
N ALA A 569 -26.36 -5.82 -19.82
CA ALA A 569 -26.82 -7.19 -19.57
C ALA A 569 -26.46 -8.11 -20.73
N GLU A 570 -26.64 -9.43 -20.52
CA GLU A 570 -26.42 -10.49 -21.51
C GLU A 570 -24.98 -10.52 -22.07
N VAL A 571 -23.99 -10.17 -21.22
CA VAL A 571 -22.57 -10.10 -21.58
C VAL A 571 -21.88 -11.43 -21.27
N LEU A 572 -21.26 -12.03 -22.25
CA LEU A 572 -20.43 -13.22 -22.06
C LEU A 572 -19.12 -12.85 -21.33
N PRO A 573 -18.49 -13.80 -20.61
CA PRO A 573 -17.22 -13.53 -19.88
C PRO A 573 -16.14 -12.90 -20.76
N ASP A 574 -15.96 -13.39 -21.98
CA ASP A 574 -14.95 -12.89 -22.93
C ASP A 574 -15.26 -11.48 -23.46
N GLU A 575 -16.54 -11.09 -23.48
CA GLU A 575 -16.98 -9.76 -23.96
C GLU A 575 -16.89 -8.67 -22.90
N LYS A 576 -16.74 -9.03 -21.59
CA LYS A 576 -16.65 -8.05 -20.52
C LYS A 576 -15.52 -7.06 -20.73
N SER A 577 -14.37 -7.54 -21.21
CA SER A 577 -13.19 -6.69 -21.51
C SER A 577 -13.48 -5.67 -22.61
N ASP A 578 -14.25 -6.06 -23.65
CA ASP A 578 -14.60 -5.17 -24.74
C ASP A 578 -15.53 -4.06 -24.28
N LYS A 579 -16.46 -4.36 -23.35
CA LYS A 579 -17.35 -3.36 -22.73
C LYS A 579 -16.59 -2.35 -21.90
N ILE A 580 -15.55 -2.77 -21.18
CA ILE A 580 -14.64 -1.86 -20.47
C ILE A 580 -13.93 -0.95 -21.47
N GLU A 581 -13.38 -1.51 -22.56
CA GLU A 581 -12.70 -0.72 -23.60
C GLU A 581 -13.65 0.27 -24.29
N GLU A 582 -14.91 -0.11 -24.57
CA GLU A 582 -15.93 0.79 -25.10
C GLU A 582 -16.16 2.01 -24.18
N LEU A 583 -16.26 1.78 -22.88
CA LEU A 583 -16.40 2.85 -21.90
C LEU A 583 -15.17 3.76 -21.86
N GLN A 584 -13.96 3.19 -21.84
CA GLN A 584 -12.71 3.97 -21.86
C GLN A 584 -12.55 4.82 -23.13
N LYS A 585 -13.03 4.35 -24.29
CA LYS A 585 -13.03 5.13 -25.55
C LYS A 585 -13.87 6.40 -25.47
N THR A 586 -14.81 6.51 -24.54
CA THR A 586 -15.55 7.76 -24.29
C THR A 586 -14.76 8.81 -23.53
N GLY A 587 -13.54 8.47 -23.09
CA GLY A 587 -12.64 9.35 -22.35
C GLY A 587 -12.79 9.30 -20.83
N VAL A 588 -13.67 8.45 -20.29
CA VAL A 588 -13.85 8.26 -18.83
C VAL A 588 -12.82 7.29 -18.26
N LYS A 589 -12.48 7.49 -16.99
CA LYS A 589 -11.61 6.56 -16.24
C LYS A 589 -12.44 5.51 -15.54
N VAL A 590 -12.16 4.26 -15.85
CA VAL A 590 -12.97 3.11 -15.45
C VAL A 590 -12.24 2.28 -14.37
N ALA A 591 -12.92 2.05 -13.24
CA ALA A 591 -12.56 0.96 -12.34
C ALA A 591 -13.51 -0.23 -12.55
N MET A 592 -12.99 -1.44 -12.62
CA MET A 592 -13.77 -2.70 -12.67
C MET A 592 -13.64 -3.43 -11.36
N VAL A 593 -14.79 -3.85 -10.82
CA VAL A 593 -14.87 -4.68 -9.59
C VAL A 593 -15.51 -6.02 -9.94
N GLY A 594 -14.85 -7.10 -9.61
CA GLY A 594 -15.30 -8.46 -9.87
C GLY A 594 -14.70 -9.48 -8.92
N ASP A 595 -15.12 -10.75 -9.02
CA ASP A 595 -14.61 -11.86 -8.19
C ASP A 595 -13.22 -12.39 -8.64
N GLY A 596 -12.77 -11.96 -9.81
CA GLY A 596 -11.44 -12.25 -10.37
C GLY A 596 -11.30 -13.60 -11.06
N VAL A 597 -12.22 -14.52 -10.92
CA VAL A 597 -12.14 -15.84 -11.60
C VAL A 597 -12.62 -15.70 -13.06
N ASN A 598 -13.79 -15.12 -13.24
CA ASN A 598 -14.41 -14.91 -14.55
C ASN A 598 -14.06 -13.54 -15.17
N ASP A 599 -13.57 -12.62 -14.34
CA ASP A 599 -13.39 -11.21 -14.70
C ASP A 599 -11.92 -10.81 -14.88
N ALA A 600 -10.96 -11.75 -14.76
CA ALA A 600 -9.52 -11.47 -14.76
C ALA A 600 -9.06 -10.60 -15.95
N ILE A 601 -9.59 -10.85 -17.14
CA ILE A 601 -9.28 -10.08 -18.35
C ILE A 601 -9.85 -8.66 -18.25
N ALA A 602 -11.10 -8.52 -17.80
CA ALA A 602 -11.76 -7.23 -17.63
C ALA A 602 -11.10 -6.39 -16.52
N LEU A 603 -10.70 -7.00 -15.40
CA LEU A 603 -9.95 -6.37 -14.34
C LEU A 603 -8.61 -5.82 -14.83
N THR A 604 -7.88 -6.61 -15.61
CA THR A 604 -6.58 -6.19 -16.18
C THR A 604 -6.74 -5.07 -17.22
N LYS A 605 -7.86 -5.01 -17.94
CA LYS A 605 -8.12 -4.01 -18.97
C LYS A 605 -8.55 -2.66 -18.42
N ALA A 606 -9.20 -2.63 -17.27
CA ALA A 606 -9.68 -1.41 -16.64
C ALA A 606 -8.50 -0.48 -16.23
N ASP A 607 -8.76 0.82 -16.03
CA ASP A 607 -7.75 1.74 -15.47
C ASP A 607 -7.37 1.34 -14.03
N VAL A 608 -8.30 0.72 -13.30
CA VAL A 608 -8.06 0.08 -12.00
C VAL A 608 -8.91 -1.17 -11.89
N GLY A 609 -8.29 -2.33 -11.81
CA GLY A 609 -8.96 -3.59 -11.50
C GLY A 609 -9.02 -3.83 -9.99
N ILE A 610 -10.19 -4.18 -9.49
CA ILE A 610 -10.44 -4.42 -8.06
C ILE A 610 -11.05 -5.81 -7.90
N ALA A 611 -10.32 -6.72 -7.27
CA ALA A 611 -10.80 -8.08 -7.00
C ALA A 611 -11.53 -8.14 -5.64
N MET A 612 -12.68 -8.81 -5.64
CA MET A 612 -13.49 -9.09 -4.46
C MET A 612 -13.22 -10.51 -3.98
N GLY A 613 -12.76 -10.66 -2.73
CA GLY A 613 -12.61 -11.96 -2.09
C GLY A 613 -11.19 -12.50 -1.96
N SER A 614 -11.06 -13.48 -1.08
CA SER A 614 -9.78 -14.06 -0.61
C SER A 614 -9.36 -15.32 -1.37
N GLY A 615 -10.00 -15.66 -2.50
CA GLY A 615 -10.03 -17.08 -2.86
C GLY A 615 -9.16 -17.53 -4.01
N SER A 616 -8.92 -16.74 -5.03
CA SER A 616 -8.16 -17.22 -6.17
C SER A 616 -6.84 -16.45 -6.33
N ASP A 617 -5.76 -17.19 -6.47
CA ASP A 617 -4.45 -16.61 -6.83
C ASP A 617 -4.55 -15.76 -8.11
N VAL A 618 -5.43 -16.15 -9.05
CA VAL A 618 -5.71 -15.44 -10.30
C VAL A 618 -6.29 -14.05 -10.05
N ALA A 619 -7.19 -13.88 -9.06
CA ALA A 619 -7.76 -12.59 -8.70
C ALA A 619 -6.69 -11.63 -8.15
N ILE A 620 -5.86 -12.14 -7.23
CA ILE A 620 -4.77 -11.36 -6.61
C ILE A 620 -3.74 -10.94 -7.66
N GLU A 621 -3.45 -11.78 -8.64
CA GLU A 621 -2.48 -11.47 -9.69
C GLU A 621 -3.02 -10.50 -10.75
N SER A 622 -4.31 -10.56 -11.06
CA SER A 622 -4.94 -9.78 -12.14
C SER A 622 -5.34 -8.37 -11.72
N ALA A 623 -5.64 -8.15 -10.43
CA ALA A 623 -6.12 -6.87 -9.93
C ALA A 623 -5.01 -5.97 -9.39
N GLU A 624 -5.19 -4.66 -9.50
CA GLU A 624 -4.36 -3.65 -8.84
C GLU A 624 -4.71 -3.45 -7.37
N ILE A 625 -5.97 -3.70 -7.00
CA ILE A 625 -6.46 -3.64 -5.61
C ILE A 625 -7.22 -4.93 -5.32
N THR A 626 -6.92 -5.57 -4.19
CA THR A 626 -7.63 -6.76 -3.72
C THR A 626 -8.30 -6.46 -2.38
N LEU A 627 -9.60 -6.73 -2.29
CA LEU A 627 -10.40 -6.59 -1.08
C LEU A 627 -10.56 -7.97 -0.45
N LEU A 628 -9.91 -8.21 0.67
CA LEU A 628 -10.02 -9.48 1.39
C LEU A 628 -11.47 -9.68 1.85
N HIS A 629 -11.98 -10.91 1.72
CA HIS A 629 -13.37 -11.33 2.06
C HIS A 629 -14.51 -10.75 1.23
N GLY A 630 -14.24 -9.99 0.18
CA GLY A 630 -15.29 -9.58 -0.76
C GLY A 630 -16.40 -8.68 -0.18
N ASP A 631 -16.09 -7.92 0.87
CA ASP A 631 -17.03 -6.96 1.44
C ASP A 631 -17.02 -5.63 0.67
N LEU A 632 -18.23 -5.17 0.29
CA LEU A 632 -18.39 -3.89 -0.42
C LEU A 632 -17.99 -2.67 0.41
N ASP A 633 -18.07 -2.71 1.73
CA ASP A 633 -17.63 -1.63 2.59
C ASP A 633 -16.11 -1.36 2.41
N LYS A 634 -15.33 -2.41 2.16
CA LYS A 634 -13.90 -2.30 1.87
C LYS A 634 -13.61 -1.57 0.56
N LEU A 635 -14.52 -1.61 -0.41
CA LEU A 635 -14.41 -0.87 -1.65
C LEU A 635 -14.44 0.64 -1.39
N MET A 636 -15.38 1.12 -0.58
CA MET A 636 -15.45 2.52 -0.20
C MET A 636 -14.31 2.93 0.72
N GLU A 637 -13.84 2.03 1.61
CA GLU A 637 -12.62 2.25 2.40
C GLU A 637 -11.40 2.41 1.52
N ALA A 638 -11.22 1.56 0.50
CA ALA A 638 -10.12 1.65 -0.47
C ALA A 638 -10.15 2.99 -1.22
N TYR A 639 -11.31 3.43 -1.70
CA TYR A 639 -11.49 4.71 -2.39
C TYR A 639 -11.17 5.90 -1.47
N SER A 640 -11.71 5.91 -0.25
CA SER A 640 -11.44 6.94 0.75
C SER A 640 -9.96 7.01 1.13
N LEU A 641 -9.32 5.85 1.32
CA LEU A 641 -7.90 5.75 1.61
C LEU A 641 -7.04 6.31 0.48
N SER A 642 -7.36 5.96 -0.76
CA SER A 642 -6.68 6.46 -1.96
C SER A 642 -6.78 7.99 -2.03
N ARG A 643 -7.97 8.56 -1.87
CA ARG A 643 -8.18 10.02 -1.85
C ARG A 643 -7.42 10.72 -0.72
N LYS A 644 -7.45 10.15 0.50
CA LYS A 644 -6.72 10.71 1.66
C LYS A 644 -5.21 10.67 1.42
N THR A 645 -4.69 9.56 0.86
CA THR A 645 -3.26 9.40 0.58
C THR A 645 -2.79 10.37 -0.49
N VAL A 646 -3.49 10.47 -1.62
CA VAL A 646 -3.13 11.38 -2.72
C VAL A 646 -3.27 12.85 -2.28
N ARG A 647 -4.31 13.21 -1.52
CA ARG A 647 -4.44 14.56 -0.92
C ARG A 647 -3.25 14.88 -0.01
N ASN A 648 -2.80 13.92 0.79
CA ASN A 648 -1.65 14.09 1.67
C ASN A 648 -0.35 14.29 0.87
N ILE A 649 -0.17 13.55 -0.25
CA ILE A 649 0.95 13.75 -1.17
C ILE A 649 0.94 15.20 -1.70
N HIS A 650 -0.19 15.70 -2.19
CA HIS A 650 -0.28 17.08 -2.68
C HIS A 650 0.05 18.11 -1.59
N GLN A 651 -0.43 17.91 -0.35
CA GLN A 651 -0.09 18.77 0.77
C GLN A 651 1.41 18.75 1.09
N ASN A 652 2.03 17.56 1.06
CA ASN A 652 3.45 17.40 1.32
C ASN A 652 4.29 18.07 0.22
N LEU A 653 3.91 17.92 -1.05
CA LEU A 653 4.54 18.62 -2.17
C LEU A 653 4.39 20.14 -2.02
N PHE A 654 3.21 20.62 -1.66
CA PHE A 654 3.00 22.06 -1.40
C PHE A 654 3.93 22.56 -0.30
N PHE A 655 4.03 21.87 0.85
CA PHE A 655 4.96 22.24 1.91
C PHE A 655 6.41 22.23 1.42
N ALA A 656 6.83 21.20 0.67
CA ALA A 656 8.18 21.11 0.15
C ALA A 656 8.54 22.28 -0.78
N PHE A 657 7.58 22.77 -1.60
CA PHE A 657 7.84 23.86 -2.53
C PHE A 657 7.69 25.25 -1.91
N ILE A 658 6.76 25.47 -0.97
CA ILE A 658 6.50 26.80 -0.42
C ILE A 658 7.70 27.35 0.36
N TYR A 659 8.38 26.49 1.15
CA TYR A 659 9.58 26.86 1.89
C TYR A 659 10.69 27.33 0.95
N ASN A 660 10.88 26.62 -0.17
CA ASN A 660 11.92 26.98 -1.15
C ASN A 660 11.52 28.19 -1.97
N GLY A 661 10.25 28.25 -2.42
CA GLY A 661 9.72 29.35 -3.23
C GLY A 661 9.77 30.72 -2.53
N LEU A 662 9.48 30.74 -1.24
CA LEU A 662 9.57 31.95 -0.42
C LEU A 662 11.01 32.21 0.06
N GLY A 663 11.73 31.13 0.37
CA GLY A 663 13.08 31.21 0.97
C GLY A 663 14.15 31.72 0.01
N ILE A 664 14.10 31.32 -1.27
CA ILE A 664 15.11 31.72 -2.27
C ILE A 664 15.15 33.24 -2.47
N PRO A 665 14.05 33.95 -2.70
CA PRO A 665 14.07 35.42 -2.80
C PRO A 665 14.55 36.09 -1.52
N LEU A 666 14.15 35.57 -0.35
CA LEU A 666 14.59 36.10 0.94
C LEU A 666 16.12 35.94 1.12
N ALA A 667 16.66 34.75 0.77
CA ALA A 667 18.08 34.47 0.82
C ALA A 667 18.89 35.28 -0.19
N ALA A 668 18.32 35.54 -1.36
CA ALA A 668 18.93 36.42 -2.37
C ALA A 668 18.95 37.91 -1.94
N GLY A 669 18.21 38.26 -0.86
CA GLY A 669 18.27 39.60 -0.26
C GLY A 669 17.17 40.57 -0.69
N ILE A 670 16.01 40.06 -1.12
CA ILE A 670 14.87 40.91 -1.54
C ILE A 670 14.40 41.86 -0.43
N LEU A 671 14.58 41.53 0.85
CA LEU A 671 14.22 42.35 2.00
C LEU A 671 15.28 43.39 2.36
N TYR A 672 16.47 43.30 1.80
CA TYR A 672 17.57 44.20 2.18
C TYR A 672 17.26 45.71 1.93
N PRO A 673 16.64 46.08 0.79
CA PRO A 673 16.30 47.51 0.54
C PRO A 673 15.30 48.09 1.55
N PHE A 674 14.51 47.27 2.22
CA PHE A 674 13.44 47.69 3.15
C PHE A 674 13.88 47.74 4.63
N GLY A 675 14.99 47.08 5.00
CA GLY A 675 15.40 47.03 6.41
C GLY A 675 16.85 46.59 6.65
N GLY A 676 17.65 46.43 5.60
CA GLY A 676 19.06 46.03 5.73
C GLY A 676 19.23 44.55 6.13
N TYR A 677 18.16 43.74 6.07
CA TYR A 677 18.18 42.33 6.49
C TYR A 677 18.59 41.41 5.33
N LEU A 678 19.67 40.65 5.54
CA LEU A 678 20.05 39.51 4.71
C LEU A 678 19.88 38.20 5.51
N LEU A 679 19.31 37.18 4.85
CA LEU A 679 19.05 35.91 5.50
C LEU A 679 20.37 35.21 5.87
N ASN A 680 20.53 34.88 7.16
CA ASN A 680 21.67 34.13 7.64
C ASN A 680 21.59 32.66 7.17
N PRO A 681 22.68 32.05 6.65
CA PRO A 681 22.72 30.64 6.24
C PRO A 681 22.27 29.64 7.30
N MET A 682 22.47 29.92 8.59
CA MET A 682 21.99 29.08 9.68
C MET A 682 20.47 29.06 9.78
N ILE A 683 19.80 30.23 9.59
CA ILE A 683 18.35 30.34 9.58
C ILE A 683 17.77 29.62 8.35
N ALA A 684 18.46 29.71 7.20
CA ALA A 684 18.12 28.99 5.99
C ALA A 684 18.14 27.46 6.21
N ALA A 685 19.19 26.94 6.88
CA ALA A 685 19.33 25.52 7.21
C ALA A 685 18.26 25.06 8.22
N LEU A 686 17.93 25.90 9.20
CA LEU A 686 16.84 25.60 10.16
C LEU A 686 15.47 25.52 9.45
N ALA A 687 15.17 26.49 8.59
CA ALA A 687 13.92 26.49 7.81
C ALA A 687 13.79 25.23 6.94
N MET A 688 14.88 24.81 6.28
CA MET A 688 14.95 23.58 5.49
C MET A 688 14.68 22.33 6.35
N SER A 689 15.28 22.25 7.54
CA SER A 689 15.06 21.15 8.47
C SER A 689 13.61 21.09 8.95
N LEU A 690 13.00 22.25 9.23
CA LEU A 690 11.58 22.35 9.60
C LEU A 690 10.64 21.95 8.44
N SER A 691 11.01 22.22 7.18
CA SER A 691 10.27 21.73 6.01
C SER A 691 10.19 20.21 6.00
N SER A 692 11.31 19.51 6.22
CA SER A 692 11.33 18.04 6.29
C SER A 692 10.49 17.50 7.45
N VAL A 693 10.56 18.13 8.63
CA VAL A 693 9.74 17.76 9.80
C VAL A 693 8.24 17.96 9.51
N SER A 694 7.86 19.03 8.81
CA SER A 694 6.48 19.31 8.43
C SER A 694 5.93 18.23 7.50
N VAL A 695 6.68 17.82 6.49
CA VAL A 695 6.31 16.74 5.56
C VAL A 695 6.17 15.40 6.29
N ILE A 696 7.15 15.03 7.12
CA ILE A 696 7.11 13.80 7.91
C ILE A 696 5.89 13.80 8.84
N GLY A 697 5.68 14.88 9.58
CA GLY A 697 4.54 15.03 10.49
C GLY A 697 3.19 14.91 9.78
N ASN A 698 3.05 15.55 8.61
CA ASN A 698 1.84 15.46 7.81
C ASN A 698 1.62 14.05 7.22
N ALA A 699 2.67 13.36 6.77
CA ALA A 699 2.56 11.98 6.29
C ALA A 699 2.16 11.02 7.43
N LEU A 700 2.76 11.16 8.61
CA LEU A 700 2.41 10.35 9.77
C LEU A 700 0.98 10.62 10.29
N ARG A 701 0.42 11.81 10.07
CA ARG A 701 -0.98 12.14 10.39
C ARG A 701 -1.96 11.19 9.70
N LEU A 702 -1.65 10.67 8.49
CA LEU A 702 -2.48 9.67 7.83
C LEU A 702 -2.72 8.42 8.68
N ARG A 703 -1.81 8.10 9.59
CA ARG A 703 -1.93 6.94 10.49
C ARG A 703 -3.10 7.08 11.48
N TRP A 704 -3.44 8.32 11.84
CA TRP A 704 -4.40 8.67 12.90
C TRP A 704 -5.76 9.15 12.36
N GLN A 705 -5.85 9.44 11.06
CA GLN A 705 -7.11 9.85 10.45
C GLN A 705 -8.08 8.65 10.39
N LYS A 706 -9.25 8.78 11.02
CA LYS A 706 -10.35 7.81 10.91
C LYS A 706 -10.87 7.72 9.49
#